data_12764bd4a123f31636646fd1b88cb5fc
#
_entry.id   12764bd4a123f31636646fd1b88cb5fc
#
_cell.length_a   1.000
_cell.length_b   1.000
_cell.length_c   1.000
_cell.angle_alpha   90.00
_cell.angle_beta   90.00
_cell.angle_gamma   90.00
#
_symmetry.space_group_name_H-M   'P 1'
#
loop_
_entity.id
_entity.type
_entity.pdbx_description
1 polymer ?
#
loop_
_entity_poly.entity_id
_entity_poly.type
_entity_poly.pdbx_seq_one_letter_code
_entity_poly.pdbx_strand_id
1 'polypeptide(L)'
;RSARFSFWPFTFSRSLKKTVGRNTRQLYRDTVADLDTLWQQQQAAVPVMVVKKIAIEPPEVWTQYHYPQPLSDGSILVRKSGLADVNQLVRLWPDGREEPLRDFRPNGRFSTAANKVIWTQTRPDSRWGLQSFSDIARYDMDSGEFRYLTEKGKYFSAALSPDGSRIATVEFDASRQCRLVLLDAQSGDVLRRYRNPDNDFLQDPAWSPDGERIVLTRQKYSGKSLTVIGVDSAEKVDLFGPTDEDIRWPQFYRNYILYNSPLTGNDAIWAIDMTSLKRFLLVSRPLGAYYPLPIPDQDILYLSDYESMGLRVARTELEPDAWIPASTVESRPLDYFAPIVTQEAPPDWETFEENAFDDYAVTDYHPDRQDWQLHSWWIKPELPILSAGFTVNNLTNTIAWEASSDYRVNEKTRAYHLDLSYAGLDPIFDLSIRTGERAAQYFDVTEADKVWDRWHENSISLTSRVVRNRIWDTYSGFHSFEIGAGYTQLQGKTHDSIGDLRNGTMLPLSLRFRWMRYRQGAYRDLYPKDGQVVDLYGDMAIPGYENEGRHLALRGIQYFPGLGRHHNLGAEIAGEWHASAGYNYRFASALPFVKGYEYFDFERMLRVGLFYAFPIAYPDWALGPFLYAKRLRAEVFYNHAALRVDSQNLPLRAVGLDLNLDYHLLSIPQISFGSGIRIAYRHAEKDIHIQLLFFGFTL
;
A
#
# COMPACT_ATOMS: atom_id res chain seq x y z
N ARG A 1 20.11 -10.87 -25.51
CA ARG A 1 19.21 -10.46 -26.62
C ARG A 1 17.92 -9.81 -26.13
N SER A 2 17.30 -10.26 -25.05
CA SER A 2 16.07 -9.65 -24.55
C SER A 2 16.29 -8.20 -24.10
N ALA A 3 17.39 -7.90 -23.43
CA ALA A 3 17.73 -6.55 -22.96
C ALA A 3 17.95 -5.53 -24.13
N ARG A 4 18.42 -6.00 -25.28
CA ARG A 4 18.69 -5.13 -26.44
C ARG A 4 17.45 -4.66 -27.20
N PHE A 5 16.30 -5.34 -27.01
CA PHE A 5 15.02 -5.09 -27.69
C PHE A 5 13.84 -5.15 -26.70
N SER A 6 14.06 -4.72 -25.47
CA SER A 6 13.07 -4.81 -24.40
C SER A 6 11.75 -4.08 -24.68
N PHE A 7 11.79 -3.06 -25.55
CA PHE A 7 10.59 -2.31 -25.96
C PHE A 7 9.72 -3.03 -27.00
N TRP A 8 10.21 -4.12 -27.63
CA TRP A 8 9.40 -4.91 -28.55
C TRP A 8 8.52 -5.90 -27.79
N PRO A 9 7.21 -5.95 -28.05
CA PRO A 9 6.32 -6.92 -27.42
C PRO A 9 6.81 -8.36 -27.62
N PHE A 10 6.69 -9.17 -26.54
CA PHE A 10 7.03 -10.60 -26.56
C PHE A 10 8.52 -10.96 -26.79
N THR A 11 9.43 -10.00 -26.66
CA THR A 11 10.87 -10.26 -26.81
C THR A 11 11.36 -11.31 -25.81
N PHE A 12 10.90 -11.24 -24.55
CA PHE A 12 11.23 -12.24 -23.54
C PHE A 12 10.76 -13.64 -23.97
N SER A 13 9.49 -13.82 -24.32
CA SER A 13 8.94 -15.12 -24.74
C SER A 13 9.62 -15.70 -25.97
N ARG A 14 10.01 -14.85 -26.92
CA ARG A 14 10.77 -15.28 -28.12
C ARG A 14 12.20 -15.70 -27.78
N SER A 15 12.87 -14.94 -26.91
CA SER A 15 14.21 -15.25 -26.44
C SER A 15 14.23 -16.54 -25.64
N LEU A 16 13.28 -16.71 -24.73
CA LEU A 16 13.11 -17.91 -23.94
C LEU A 16 12.89 -19.14 -24.83
N LYS A 17 11.96 -19.08 -25.80
CA LYS A 17 11.71 -20.17 -26.74
C LYS A 17 12.97 -20.53 -27.56
N LYS A 18 13.76 -19.53 -27.92
CA LYS A 18 15.02 -19.76 -28.67
C LYS A 18 16.09 -20.41 -27.80
N THR A 19 16.15 -20.11 -26.51
CA THR A 19 17.19 -20.60 -25.61
C THR A 19 16.81 -21.95 -25.00
N VAL A 20 15.57 -22.12 -24.57
CA VAL A 20 15.08 -23.29 -23.82
C VAL A 20 14.30 -24.27 -24.73
N GLY A 21 13.95 -23.87 -25.94
CA GLY A 21 13.15 -24.68 -26.88
C GLY A 21 11.66 -24.70 -26.58
N ARG A 22 11.22 -24.06 -25.49
CA ARG A 22 9.84 -24.03 -25.00
C ARG A 22 9.32 -22.60 -24.86
N ASN A 23 8.01 -22.39 -25.14
CA ASN A 23 7.39 -21.10 -24.87
C ASN A 23 7.01 -20.97 -23.38
N THR A 24 6.68 -19.77 -22.93
CA THR A 24 6.34 -19.49 -21.53
C THR A 24 5.18 -20.35 -20.98
N ARG A 25 4.16 -20.64 -21.81
CA ARG A 25 3.01 -21.49 -21.39
C ARG A 25 3.40 -22.97 -21.26
N GLN A 26 4.25 -23.45 -22.15
CA GLN A 26 4.75 -24.82 -22.06
C GLN A 26 5.64 -24.96 -20.83
N LEU A 27 6.58 -24.04 -20.62
CA LEU A 27 7.45 -24.04 -19.44
C LEU A 27 6.64 -24.01 -18.16
N TYR A 28 5.63 -23.11 -18.06
CA TYR A 28 4.75 -23.04 -16.90
C TYR A 28 4.04 -24.38 -16.63
N ARG A 29 3.44 -25.00 -17.66
CA ARG A 29 2.74 -26.30 -17.49
C ARG A 29 3.67 -27.40 -17.05
N ASP A 30 4.85 -27.47 -17.64
CA ASP A 30 5.83 -28.50 -17.28
C ASP A 30 6.31 -28.29 -15.84
N THR A 31 6.64 -27.05 -15.45
CA THR A 31 7.04 -26.72 -14.07
C THR A 31 5.93 -27.07 -13.05
N VAL A 32 4.66 -26.74 -13.37
CA VAL A 32 3.54 -27.08 -12.47
C VAL A 32 3.36 -28.59 -12.36
N ALA A 33 3.54 -29.37 -13.44
CA ALA A 33 3.45 -30.81 -13.41
C ALA A 33 4.59 -31.44 -12.59
N ASP A 34 5.81 -30.93 -12.73
CA ASP A 34 6.96 -31.35 -11.93
C ASP A 34 6.75 -31.04 -10.44
N LEU A 35 6.28 -29.84 -10.14
CA LEU A 35 5.94 -29.45 -8.75
C LEU A 35 4.80 -30.29 -8.15
N ASP A 36 3.75 -30.56 -8.92
CA ASP A 36 2.64 -31.43 -8.47
C ASP A 36 3.16 -32.82 -8.06
N THR A 37 4.04 -33.40 -8.88
CA THR A 37 4.68 -34.67 -8.58
C THR A 37 5.52 -34.59 -7.29
N LEU A 38 6.31 -33.53 -7.13
CA LEU A 38 7.12 -33.30 -5.93
C LEU A 38 6.23 -33.14 -4.69
N TRP A 39 5.19 -32.35 -4.78
CA TRP A 39 4.28 -32.10 -3.64
C TRP A 39 3.51 -33.36 -3.24
N GLN A 40 3.05 -34.19 -4.18
CA GLN A 40 2.44 -35.49 -3.87
C GLN A 40 3.40 -36.43 -3.13
N GLN A 41 4.67 -36.49 -3.55
CA GLN A 41 5.71 -37.25 -2.87
C GLN A 41 5.97 -36.73 -1.44
N GLN A 42 6.03 -35.40 -1.26
CA GLN A 42 6.19 -34.77 0.03
C GLN A 42 5.03 -35.07 0.97
N GLN A 43 3.79 -34.93 0.48
CA GLN A 43 2.59 -35.24 1.27
C GLN A 43 2.50 -36.72 1.69
N ALA A 44 2.88 -37.64 0.79
CA ALA A 44 2.86 -39.06 1.08
C ALA A 44 3.90 -39.47 2.13
N ALA A 45 4.95 -38.71 2.30
CA ALA A 45 6.07 -39.05 3.18
C ALA A 45 5.94 -38.48 4.61
N VAL A 46 5.02 -37.55 4.84
CA VAL A 46 4.85 -36.91 6.16
C VAL A 46 3.53 -37.36 6.79
N PRO A 47 3.53 -37.84 8.04
CA PRO A 47 2.30 -38.24 8.71
C PRO A 47 1.38 -37.00 8.89
N VAL A 48 0.12 -37.14 8.51
CA VAL A 48 -0.89 -36.08 8.67
C VAL A 48 -1.63 -36.29 9.97
N MET A 49 -1.48 -35.37 10.93
CA MET A 49 -2.18 -35.43 12.22
C MET A 49 -3.60 -34.86 12.09
N VAL A 50 -4.51 -35.38 12.89
CA VAL A 50 -5.89 -34.93 12.95
C VAL A 50 -5.98 -33.70 13.83
N VAL A 51 -6.64 -32.65 13.31
CA VAL A 51 -6.96 -31.41 14.04
C VAL A 51 -8.46 -31.13 13.98
N LYS A 52 -9.01 -30.59 15.04
CA LYS A 52 -10.43 -30.17 15.09
C LYS A 52 -10.53 -28.70 14.67
N LYS A 53 -11.14 -28.44 13.52
CA LYS A 53 -11.37 -27.09 13.06
C LYS A 53 -12.48 -26.41 13.84
N ILE A 54 -12.35 -25.10 14.02
CA ILE A 54 -13.46 -24.27 14.48
C ILE A 54 -14.48 -24.19 13.34
N ALA A 55 -15.75 -24.35 13.67
CA ALA A 55 -16.85 -24.40 12.71
C ALA A 55 -17.11 -22.99 12.11
N ILE A 56 -16.34 -22.64 11.09
CA ILE A 56 -16.53 -21.43 10.28
C ILE A 56 -17.03 -21.88 8.91
N GLU A 57 -18.04 -21.21 8.37
CA GLU A 57 -18.50 -21.49 7.00
C GLU A 57 -17.33 -21.33 6.02
N PRO A 58 -17.21 -22.20 5.00
CA PRO A 58 -16.22 -22.05 3.95
C PRO A 58 -16.37 -20.68 3.28
N PRO A 59 -15.33 -19.87 3.16
CA PRO A 59 -15.43 -18.58 2.53
C PRO A 59 -15.59 -18.73 1.01
N GLU A 60 -16.37 -17.84 0.43
CA GLU A 60 -16.51 -17.75 -1.03
C GLU A 60 -15.25 -17.21 -1.71
N VAL A 61 -14.40 -16.54 -0.95
CA VAL A 61 -13.13 -15.93 -1.41
C VAL A 61 -12.02 -16.17 -0.41
N TRP A 62 -10.80 -16.14 -0.89
CA TRP A 62 -9.61 -16.32 -0.06
C TRP A 62 -9.63 -15.44 1.18
N THR A 63 -9.64 -16.08 2.36
CA THR A 63 -9.75 -15.46 3.68
C THR A 63 -8.84 -16.19 4.66
N GLN A 64 -8.15 -15.44 5.51
CA GLN A 64 -7.17 -15.96 6.48
C GLN A 64 -7.49 -15.55 7.91
N TYR A 65 -7.28 -16.47 8.84
CA TYR A 65 -7.34 -16.26 10.28
C TYR A 65 -5.98 -16.57 10.89
N HIS A 66 -5.27 -15.52 11.29
CA HIS A 66 -3.91 -15.61 11.81
C HIS A 66 -3.88 -15.48 13.33
N TYR A 67 -2.88 -16.08 13.94
CA TYR A 67 -2.50 -15.87 15.35
C TYR A 67 -3.65 -16.10 16.32
N PRO A 68 -4.25 -17.29 16.38
CA PRO A 68 -5.35 -17.56 17.31
C PRO A 68 -4.90 -17.35 18.75
N GLN A 69 -5.66 -16.56 19.52
CA GLN A 69 -5.42 -16.26 20.93
C GLN A 69 -6.70 -16.59 21.71
N PRO A 70 -6.80 -17.77 22.34
CA PRO A 70 -7.97 -18.11 23.15
C PRO A 70 -8.12 -17.20 24.36
N LEU A 71 -9.37 -16.88 24.69
CA LEU A 71 -9.76 -16.07 25.82
C LEU A 71 -10.42 -16.94 26.91
N SER A 72 -10.50 -16.41 28.12
CA SER A 72 -11.08 -17.13 29.29
C SER A 72 -12.57 -17.46 29.13
N ASP A 73 -13.29 -16.74 28.26
CA ASP A 73 -14.71 -16.98 27.95
C ASP A 73 -14.93 -18.08 26.90
N GLY A 74 -13.86 -18.73 26.45
CA GLY A 74 -13.88 -19.78 25.42
C GLY A 74 -13.93 -19.25 23.98
N SER A 75 -13.95 -17.95 23.76
CA SER A 75 -13.79 -17.36 22.43
C SER A 75 -12.29 -17.26 22.05
N ILE A 76 -12.01 -16.96 20.79
CA ILE A 76 -10.65 -16.88 20.26
C ILE A 76 -10.49 -15.54 19.51
N LEU A 77 -9.50 -14.77 19.90
CA LEU A 77 -9.10 -13.61 19.10
C LEU A 77 -8.25 -14.03 17.92
N VAL A 78 -8.53 -13.47 16.75
CA VAL A 78 -7.78 -13.73 15.52
C VAL A 78 -7.62 -12.44 14.73
N ARG A 79 -6.56 -12.36 13.93
CA ARG A 79 -6.48 -11.39 12.82
C ARG A 79 -7.14 -12.01 11.61
N LYS A 80 -8.27 -11.46 11.18
CA LYS A 80 -8.92 -11.81 9.92
C LYS A 80 -8.44 -10.90 8.80
N SER A 81 -8.14 -11.47 7.64
CA SER A 81 -7.79 -10.75 6.43
C SER A 81 -8.19 -11.52 5.18
N GLY A 82 -8.37 -10.84 4.04
CA GLY A 82 -8.74 -11.52 2.80
C GLY A 82 -9.02 -10.55 1.66
N LEU A 83 -9.44 -11.08 0.51
CA LEU A 83 -9.78 -10.24 -0.65
C LEU A 83 -11.05 -9.41 -0.42
N ALA A 84 -11.97 -9.92 0.38
CA ALA A 84 -13.25 -9.28 0.68
C ALA A 84 -13.28 -8.64 2.08
N ASP A 85 -12.23 -8.77 2.86
CA ASP A 85 -12.12 -8.27 4.23
C ASP A 85 -10.96 -7.28 4.37
N VAL A 86 -11.17 -6.22 5.14
CA VAL A 86 -10.06 -5.43 5.68
C VAL A 86 -9.36 -6.25 6.77
N ASN A 87 -8.11 -5.92 7.07
CA ASN A 87 -7.47 -6.49 8.25
C ASN A 87 -8.26 -6.10 9.51
N GLN A 88 -8.80 -7.09 10.24
CA GLN A 88 -9.62 -6.89 11.44
C GLN A 88 -9.15 -7.77 12.59
N LEU A 89 -9.26 -7.26 13.80
CA LEU A 89 -9.27 -8.06 15.01
C LEU A 89 -10.70 -8.59 15.19
N VAL A 90 -10.84 -9.90 15.20
CA VAL A 90 -12.14 -10.57 15.28
C VAL A 90 -12.14 -11.51 16.48
N ARG A 91 -13.22 -11.48 17.26
CA ARG A 91 -13.53 -12.52 18.26
C ARG A 91 -14.32 -13.62 17.56
N LEU A 92 -13.77 -14.81 17.59
CA LEU A 92 -14.33 -16.01 16.97
C LEU A 92 -14.85 -16.93 18.07
N TRP A 93 -16.11 -17.31 18.00
CA TRP A 93 -16.75 -18.23 18.92
C TRP A 93 -16.64 -19.69 18.43
N PRO A 94 -16.69 -20.68 19.32
CA PRO A 94 -16.59 -22.09 18.95
C PRO A 94 -17.69 -22.57 17.97
N ASP A 95 -18.82 -21.87 17.93
CA ASP A 95 -19.94 -22.13 17.01
C ASP A 95 -19.71 -21.53 15.61
N GLY A 96 -18.61 -20.81 15.39
CA GLY A 96 -18.25 -20.17 14.13
C GLY A 96 -18.75 -18.73 14.00
N ARG A 97 -19.47 -18.19 14.99
CA ARG A 97 -19.89 -16.79 15.00
C ARG A 97 -18.68 -15.86 15.10
N GLU A 98 -18.67 -14.85 14.26
CA GLU A 98 -17.63 -13.81 14.22
C GLU A 98 -18.16 -12.49 14.78
N GLU A 99 -17.37 -11.87 15.63
CA GLU A 99 -17.60 -10.52 16.18
C GLU A 99 -16.41 -9.63 15.83
N PRO A 100 -16.51 -8.76 14.80
CA PRO A 100 -15.46 -7.81 14.48
C PRO A 100 -15.31 -6.77 15.61
N LEU A 101 -14.12 -6.66 16.19
CA LEU A 101 -13.86 -5.70 17.27
C LEU A 101 -13.36 -4.37 16.70
N ARG A 102 -12.40 -4.41 15.74
CA ARG A 102 -11.85 -3.21 15.13
C ARG A 102 -11.03 -3.51 13.88
N ASP A 103 -10.79 -2.49 13.05
CA ASP A 103 -9.77 -2.55 12.01
C ASP A 103 -8.39 -2.67 12.68
N PHE A 104 -7.54 -3.53 12.09
CA PHE A 104 -6.36 -4.00 12.77
C PHE A 104 -5.18 -4.16 11.80
N ARG A 105 -4.08 -3.44 12.03
CA ARG A 105 -2.96 -3.36 11.10
C ARG A 105 -1.62 -3.75 11.76
N PRO A 106 -1.50 -4.96 12.31
CA PRO A 106 -0.25 -5.37 12.94
C PRO A 106 0.83 -5.64 11.89
N ASN A 107 2.09 -5.40 12.26
CA ASN A 107 3.27 -5.79 11.49
C ASN A 107 3.62 -7.27 11.65
N GLY A 108 2.71 -8.10 12.07
CA GLY A 108 2.92 -9.51 12.34
C GLY A 108 2.02 -10.01 13.45
N ARG A 109 2.60 -10.71 14.41
CA ARG A 109 1.89 -11.27 15.55
C ARG A 109 1.39 -10.17 16.50
N PHE A 110 0.26 -10.43 17.13
CA PHE A 110 -0.22 -9.70 18.31
C PHE A 110 -0.20 -10.60 19.54
N SER A 111 -0.28 -10.02 20.70
CA SER A 111 -0.32 -10.73 21.98
C SER A 111 -1.45 -10.18 22.87
N THR A 112 -2.04 -11.07 23.67
CA THR A 112 -3.11 -10.70 24.61
C THR A 112 -2.86 -11.28 26.00
N ALA A 113 -3.15 -10.48 27.02
CA ALA A 113 -3.24 -10.87 28.42
C ALA A 113 -4.08 -9.82 29.16
N ALA A 114 -4.79 -10.22 30.23
CA ALA A 114 -5.57 -9.34 31.09
C ALA A 114 -6.49 -8.39 30.27
N ASN A 115 -7.25 -8.92 29.31
CA ASN A 115 -8.15 -8.21 28.39
C ASN A 115 -7.52 -7.07 27.56
N LYS A 116 -6.19 -7.06 27.45
CA LYS A 116 -5.44 -6.11 26.62
C LYS A 116 -4.85 -6.83 25.41
N VAL A 117 -4.85 -6.15 24.30
CA VAL A 117 -4.22 -6.60 23.04
C VAL A 117 -3.11 -5.62 22.69
N ILE A 118 -1.91 -6.13 22.42
CA ILE A 118 -0.78 -5.33 21.96
C ILE A 118 -0.24 -5.85 20.61
N TRP A 119 0.29 -4.95 19.82
CA TRP A 119 0.97 -5.25 18.56
C TRP A 119 1.95 -4.16 18.16
N THR A 120 2.81 -4.46 17.21
CA THR A 120 3.62 -3.43 16.54
C THR A 120 2.91 -2.98 15.27
N GLN A 121 2.90 -1.68 15.01
CA GLN A 121 2.25 -1.09 13.84
C GLN A 121 3.17 -0.12 13.12
N THR A 122 3.30 -0.29 11.79
CA THR A 122 4.02 0.66 10.94
C THR A 122 3.24 1.97 10.82
N ARG A 123 3.94 3.07 11.04
CA ARG A 123 3.44 4.44 10.87
C ARG A 123 4.38 5.18 9.93
N PRO A 124 3.87 5.80 8.85
CA PRO A 124 4.70 6.63 7.99
C PRO A 124 5.16 7.86 8.76
N ASP A 125 6.35 8.35 8.43
CA ASP A 125 6.73 9.71 8.81
C ASP A 125 5.72 10.70 8.20
N SER A 126 5.42 11.74 8.94
CA SER A 126 4.41 12.72 8.49
C SER A 126 4.82 13.47 7.22
N ARG A 127 6.12 13.59 6.97
CA ARG A 127 6.72 14.33 5.87
C ARG A 127 7.43 13.43 4.86
N TRP A 128 8.28 12.51 5.33
CA TRP A 128 9.13 11.68 4.49
C TRP A 128 8.45 10.37 4.12
N GLY A 129 7.93 10.29 2.89
CA GLY A 129 7.13 9.13 2.46
C GLY A 129 7.85 7.78 2.47
N LEU A 130 9.19 7.78 2.36
CA LEU A 130 10.02 6.57 2.44
C LEU A 130 10.47 6.23 3.87
N GLN A 131 10.26 7.13 4.82
CA GLN A 131 10.58 6.90 6.22
C GLN A 131 9.34 6.37 6.95
N SER A 132 9.51 5.31 7.72
CA SER A 132 8.46 4.77 8.57
C SER A 132 9.03 4.38 9.94
N PHE A 133 8.15 4.38 10.92
CA PHE A 133 8.39 3.94 12.29
C PHE A 133 7.54 2.70 12.55
N SER A 134 7.92 1.92 13.55
CA SER A 134 7.11 0.81 14.04
C SER A 134 6.90 1.01 15.52
N ASP A 135 5.69 1.44 15.89
CA ASP A 135 5.32 1.75 17.27
C ASP A 135 4.48 0.63 17.87
N ILE A 136 4.52 0.52 19.20
CA ILE A 136 3.67 -0.41 19.94
C ILE A 136 2.32 0.22 20.16
N ALA A 137 1.28 -0.46 19.73
CA ALA A 137 -0.11 -0.11 19.92
C ALA A 137 -0.76 -1.03 20.97
N ARG A 138 -1.69 -0.47 21.75
CA ARG A 138 -2.50 -1.19 22.74
C ARG A 138 -3.98 -0.92 22.51
N TYR A 139 -4.76 -1.98 22.63
CA TYR A 139 -6.20 -1.95 22.67
C TYR A 139 -6.70 -2.64 23.94
N ASP A 140 -7.53 -1.97 24.68
CA ASP A 140 -8.19 -2.49 25.88
C ASP A 140 -9.59 -2.97 25.51
N MET A 141 -9.87 -4.27 25.68
CA MET A 141 -11.13 -4.87 25.23
C MET A 141 -12.31 -4.53 26.14
N ASP A 142 -12.06 -4.15 27.38
CA ASP A 142 -13.13 -3.80 28.34
C ASP A 142 -13.62 -2.37 28.12
N SER A 143 -12.69 -1.44 27.92
CA SER A 143 -13.03 -0.02 27.72
C SER A 143 -13.19 0.38 26.26
N GLY A 144 -12.66 -0.42 25.33
CA GLY A 144 -12.57 -0.06 23.90
C GLY A 144 -11.49 0.98 23.60
N GLU A 145 -10.64 1.35 24.59
CA GLU A 145 -9.60 2.37 24.43
C GLU A 145 -8.47 1.85 23.53
N PHE A 146 -8.09 2.67 22.55
CA PHE A 146 -6.92 2.47 21.73
C PHE A 146 -5.89 3.58 21.94
N ARG A 147 -4.62 3.21 22.07
CA ARG A 147 -3.52 4.17 22.06
C ARG A 147 -2.20 3.56 21.54
N TYR A 148 -1.33 4.43 21.05
CA TYR A 148 0.09 4.10 20.85
C TYR A 148 0.82 4.29 22.17
N LEU A 149 1.60 3.28 22.58
CA LEU A 149 2.43 3.35 23.80
C LEU A 149 3.78 3.98 23.51
N THR A 150 4.26 3.91 22.25
CA THR A 150 5.55 4.46 21.83
C THR A 150 5.36 5.39 20.64
N GLU A 151 6.33 6.27 20.41
CA GLU A 151 6.32 7.20 19.29
C GLU A 151 7.67 7.20 18.58
N LYS A 152 7.62 7.08 17.24
CA LYS A 152 8.80 7.06 16.36
C LYS A 152 9.82 5.97 16.71
N GLY A 153 9.35 4.86 17.27
CA GLY A 153 10.17 3.70 17.56
C GLY A 153 10.43 2.82 16.32
N LYS A 154 11.28 1.82 16.53
CA LYS A 154 11.48 0.72 15.57
C LYS A 154 11.40 -0.60 16.32
N TYR A 155 10.19 -0.93 16.76
CA TYR A 155 9.89 -2.14 17.50
C TYR A 155 9.38 -3.24 16.58
N PHE A 156 9.88 -4.46 16.76
CA PHE A 156 9.48 -5.65 16.03
C PHE A 156 8.98 -6.69 17.03
N SER A 157 7.87 -7.35 16.73
CA SER A 157 7.23 -8.35 17.57
C SER A 157 7.07 -7.90 19.02
N ALA A 158 5.88 -7.94 19.53
CA ALA A 158 5.58 -7.57 20.92
C ALA A 158 4.85 -8.70 21.62
N ALA A 159 5.25 -9.06 22.84
CA ALA A 159 4.62 -10.05 23.67
C ALA A 159 4.30 -9.49 25.06
N LEU A 160 3.04 -9.58 25.48
CA LEU A 160 2.58 -9.15 26.78
C LEU A 160 2.91 -10.23 27.82
N SER A 161 3.40 -9.83 28.98
CA SER A 161 3.63 -10.76 30.11
C SER A 161 2.31 -11.36 30.58
N PRO A 162 2.33 -12.55 31.22
CA PRO A 162 1.10 -13.23 31.66
C PRO A 162 0.23 -12.39 32.57
N ASP A 163 0.83 -11.55 33.42
CA ASP A 163 0.15 -10.62 34.31
C ASP A 163 -0.32 -9.31 33.62
N GLY A 164 0.05 -9.11 32.35
CA GLY A 164 -0.29 -7.94 31.57
C GLY A 164 0.42 -6.65 31.97
N SER A 165 1.48 -6.71 32.79
CA SER A 165 2.20 -5.53 33.32
C SER A 165 3.39 -5.11 32.47
N ARG A 166 4.02 -6.02 31.72
CA ARG A 166 5.24 -5.78 30.96
C ARG A 166 5.09 -6.23 29.51
N ILE A 167 5.85 -5.62 28.61
CA ILE A 167 5.94 -5.99 27.18
C ILE A 167 7.38 -6.37 26.88
N ALA A 168 7.58 -7.57 26.34
CA ALA A 168 8.83 -7.97 25.71
C ALA A 168 8.77 -7.63 24.22
N THR A 169 9.73 -6.90 23.70
CA THR A 169 9.79 -6.49 22.30
C THR A 169 11.22 -6.42 21.80
N VAL A 170 11.40 -6.44 20.49
CA VAL A 170 12.71 -6.26 19.85
C VAL A 170 12.81 -4.83 19.32
N GLU A 171 13.82 -4.10 19.76
CA GLU A 171 14.12 -2.73 19.33
C GLU A 171 15.29 -2.74 18.32
N PHE A 172 15.14 -1.94 17.26
CA PHE A 172 16.24 -1.49 16.42
C PHE A 172 16.48 -0.02 16.69
N ASP A 173 17.66 0.35 17.20
CA ASP A 173 17.99 1.75 17.42
C ASP A 173 18.56 2.43 16.16
N ALA A 174 18.83 3.73 16.24
CA ALA A 174 19.39 4.52 15.14
C ALA A 174 20.81 4.04 14.72
N SER A 175 21.53 3.37 15.62
CA SER A 175 22.84 2.77 15.35
C SER A 175 22.74 1.36 14.76
N ARG A 176 21.52 0.92 14.37
CA ARG A 176 21.22 -0.43 13.88
C ARG A 176 21.51 -1.54 14.88
N GLN A 177 21.49 -1.24 16.17
CA GLN A 177 21.65 -2.24 17.22
C GLN A 177 20.31 -2.91 17.50
N CYS A 178 20.27 -4.24 17.41
CA CYS A 178 19.14 -5.09 17.73
C CYS A 178 19.19 -5.49 19.21
N ARG A 179 18.09 -5.27 19.97
CA ARG A 179 18.05 -5.62 21.38
C ARG A 179 16.67 -6.13 21.78
N LEU A 180 16.63 -7.12 22.68
CA LEU A 180 15.44 -7.40 23.46
C LEU A 180 15.24 -6.28 24.47
N VAL A 181 14.01 -5.76 24.58
CA VAL A 181 13.65 -4.66 25.46
C VAL A 181 12.39 -5.02 26.24
N LEU A 182 12.37 -4.69 27.52
CA LEU A 182 11.17 -4.71 28.33
C LEU A 182 10.61 -3.31 28.46
N LEU A 183 9.31 -3.17 28.23
CA LEU A 183 8.58 -1.93 28.43
C LEU A 183 7.50 -2.13 29.49
N ASP A 184 7.13 -1.05 30.15
CA ASP A 184 5.92 -0.98 30.97
C ASP A 184 4.69 -1.01 30.05
N ALA A 185 3.74 -1.90 30.31
CA ALA A 185 2.56 -2.10 29.46
C ALA A 185 1.52 -0.99 29.61
N GLN A 186 1.65 -0.11 30.62
CA GLN A 186 0.76 1.01 30.86
C GLN A 186 1.29 2.30 30.23
N SER A 187 2.55 2.62 30.46
CA SER A 187 3.17 3.88 30.00
C SER A 187 3.92 3.74 28.65
N GLY A 188 4.44 2.56 28.33
CA GLY A 188 5.36 2.33 27.22
C GLY A 188 6.82 2.66 27.55
N ASP A 189 7.12 3.03 28.80
CA ASP A 189 8.47 3.35 29.23
C ASP A 189 9.38 2.13 29.20
N VAL A 190 10.65 2.36 28.85
CA VAL A 190 11.66 1.31 28.83
C VAL A 190 12.06 0.94 30.25
N LEU A 191 11.78 -0.29 30.65
CA LEU A 191 12.19 -0.86 31.93
C LEU A 191 13.60 -1.44 31.86
N ARG A 192 13.92 -2.14 30.75
CA ARG A 192 15.22 -2.80 30.59
C ARG A 192 15.58 -3.01 29.12
N ARG A 193 16.89 -2.85 28.80
CA ARG A 193 17.48 -3.30 27.53
C ARG A 193 18.49 -4.40 27.79
N TYR A 194 18.36 -5.54 27.11
CA TYR A 194 19.29 -6.66 27.24
C TYR A 194 20.48 -6.47 26.32
N ARG A 195 21.66 -6.84 26.78
CA ARG A 195 22.90 -6.78 25.99
C ARG A 195 22.84 -7.78 24.84
N ASN A 196 23.21 -7.37 23.65
CA ASN A 196 23.33 -8.18 22.45
C ASN A 196 24.62 -7.78 21.71
N PRO A 197 25.80 -8.19 22.22
CA PRO A 197 27.09 -7.69 21.75
C PRO A 197 27.39 -8.07 20.30
N ASP A 198 26.93 -9.28 19.87
CA ASP A 198 27.12 -9.76 18.51
C ASP A 198 26.13 -9.14 17.51
N ASN A 199 25.23 -8.30 17.98
CA ASN A 199 24.17 -7.68 17.20
C ASN A 199 23.30 -8.69 16.40
N ASP A 200 23.07 -9.87 16.97
CA ASP A 200 22.22 -10.89 16.36
C ASP A 200 20.79 -10.36 16.14
N PHE A 201 20.14 -10.78 15.07
CA PHE A 201 18.76 -10.38 14.83
C PHE A 201 17.80 -11.24 15.67
N LEU A 202 17.06 -10.60 16.59
CA LEU A 202 16.14 -11.23 17.51
C LEU A 202 14.70 -11.18 16.96
N GLN A 203 13.94 -12.27 17.13
CA GLN A 203 12.57 -12.39 16.59
C GLN A 203 11.65 -13.11 17.58
N ASP A 204 10.34 -12.79 17.49
CA ASP A 204 9.23 -13.52 18.07
C ASP A 204 9.37 -13.87 19.58
N PRO A 205 9.61 -12.87 20.46
CA PRO A 205 9.69 -13.13 21.88
C PRO A 205 8.36 -13.68 22.43
N ALA A 206 8.44 -14.63 23.35
CA ALA A 206 7.29 -15.15 24.09
C ALA A 206 7.65 -15.42 25.54
N TRP A 207 6.75 -15.08 26.45
CA TRP A 207 6.94 -15.24 27.88
C TRP A 207 6.65 -16.68 28.35
N SER A 208 7.40 -17.13 29.35
CA SER A 208 7.00 -18.30 30.13
C SER A 208 5.77 -17.98 30.99
N PRO A 209 4.95 -18.99 31.34
CA PRO A 209 3.74 -18.78 32.16
C PRO A 209 4.00 -18.13 33.53
N ASP A 210 5.17 -18.39 34.12
CA ASP A 210 5.62 -17.77 35.37
C ASP A 210 6.12 -16.32 35.22
N GLY A 211 6.34 -15.86 33.99
CA GLY A 211 6.86 -14.52 33.71
C GLY A 211 8.35 -14.33 34.02
N GLU A 212 9.11 -15.42 34.29
CA GLU A 212 10.52 -15.38 34.67
C GLU A 212 11.47 -15.54 33.48
N ARG A 213 10.97 -16.06 32.33
CA ARG A 213 11.78 -16.34 31.15
C ARG A 213 11.11 -15.84 29.88
N ILE A 214 11.93 -15.56 28.88
CA ILE A 214 11.50 -15.22 27.51
C ILE A 214 12.21 -16.17 26.55
N VAL A 215 11.45 -16.83 25.67
CA VAL A 215 11.98 -17.57 24.54
C VAL A 215 11.87 -16.70 23.29
N LEU A 216 12.88 -16.78 22.42
CA LEU A 216 12.90 -16.06 21.14
C LEU A 216 13.74 -16.82 20.11
N THR A 217 13.57 -16.45 18.84
CA THR A 217 14.47 -16.88 17.77
C THR A 217 15.58 -15.85 17.61
N ARG A 218 16.82 -16.33 17.56
CA ARG A 218 18.02 -15.53 17.33
C ARG A 218 18.67 -15.93 16.01
N GLN A 219 18.82 -15.00 15.10
CA GLN A 219 19.42 -15.22 13.80
C GLN A 219 20.82 -14.62 13.74
N LYS A 220 21.79 -15.47 13.42
CA LYS A 220 23.16 -15.12 13.10
C LYS A 220 23.41 -15.33 11.60
N TYR A 221 24.59 -14.94 11.13
CA TYR A 221 25.03 -15.29 9.77
C TYR A 221 25.07 -16.81 9.55
N SER A 222 25.45 -17.58 10.58
CA SER A 222 25.53 -19.05 10.58
C SER A 222 24.18 -19.77 10.69
N GLY A 223 23.05 -19.04 10.76
CA GLY A 223 21.72 -19.65 10.88
C GLY A 223 20.92 -19.16 12.08
N LYS A 224 19.78 -19.81 12.32
CA LYS A 224 18.85 -19.50 13.41
C LYS A 224 19.10 -20.40 14.63
N SER A 225 18.90 -19.82 15.82
CA SER A 225 18.94 -20.52 17.10
C SER A 225 17.67 -20.25 17.90
N LEU A 226 17.22 -21.22 18.67
CA LEU A 226 16.15 -21.05 19.65
C LEU A 226 16.78 -20.78 21.01
N THR A 227 16.53 -19.60 21.56
CA THR A 227 17.21 -19.09 22.76
C THR A 227 16.19 -18.75 23.85
N VAL A 228 16.48 -19.17 25.08
CA VAL A 228 15.75 -18.76 26.30
C VAL A 228 16.58 -17.75 27.06
N ILE A 229 15.95 -16.69 27.55
CA ILE A 229 16.58 -15.61 28.32
C ILE A 229 15.88 -15.47 29.66
N GLY A 230 16.62 -15.48 30.76
CA GLY A 230 16.09 -15.16 32.08
C GLY A 230 15.79 -13.67 32.19
N VAL A 231 14.58 -13.33 32.66
CA VAL A 231 14.11 -11.94 32.74
C VAL A 231 14.99 -11.12 33.67
N ASP A 232 15.27 -11.62 34.87
CA ASP A 232 16.06 -10.90 35.87
C ASP A 232 17.54 -11.20 35.76
N SER A 233 17.92 -12.49 35.53
CA SER A 233 19.32 -12.92 35.42
C SER A 233 20.00 -12.43 34.14
N ALA A 234 19.24 -12.19 33.06
CA ALA A 234 19.73 -11.97 31.70
C ALA A 234 20.61 -13.13 31.16
N GLU A 235 20.59 -14.28 31.81
CA GLU A 235 21.26 -15.49 31.33
C GLU A 235 20.62 -15.96 30.04
N LYS A 236 21.45 -16.34 29.05
CA LYS A 236 21.01 -16.83 27.74
C LYS A 236 21.38 -18.30 27.59
N VAL A 237 20.42 -19.10 27.22
CA VAL A 237 20.60 -20.53 26.95
C VAL A 237 20.07 -20.85 25.55
N ASP A 238 20.95 -21.27 24.65
CA ASP A 238 20.56 -21.79 23.35
C ASP A 238 20.10 -23.22 23.48
N LEU A 239 18.86 -23.51 23.13
CA LEU A 239 18.30 -24.89 23.19
C LEU A 239 18.76 -25.71 22.00
N PHE A 240 18.85 -25.11 20.80
CA PHE A 240 19.49 -25.69 19.63
C PHE A 240 19.83 -24.65 18.59
N GLY A 241 20.66 -25.04 17.61
CA GLY A 241 21.16 -24.19 16.54
C GLY A 241 22.63 -23.85 16.69
N PRO A 242 23.23 -23.09 15.78
CA PRO A 242 22.56 -22.49 14.61
C PRO A 242 22.13 -23.55 13.58
N THR A 243 21.01 -23.28 12.90
CA THR A 243 20.44 -24.16 11.86
C THR A 243 19.91 -23.31 10.69
N ASP A 244 19.90 -23.89 9.50
CA ASP A 244 19.27 -23.31 8.31
C ASP A 244 17.74 -23.46 8.29
N GLU A 245 17.16 -24.16 9.28
CA GLU A 245 15.72 -24.26 9.42
C GLU A 245 15.11 -22.89 9.70
N ASP A 246 14.01 -22.56 9.03
CA ASP A 246 13.24 -21.34 9.30
C ASP A 246 12.38 -21.50 10.55
N ILE A 247 13.01 -21.57 11.73
CA ILE A 247 12.33 -21.67 13.02
C ILE A 247 11.66 -20.35 13.38
N ARG A 248 10.37 -20.43 13.80
CA ARG A 248 9.54 -19.24 14.11
C ARG A 248 8.55 -19.51 15.25
N TRP A 249 8.04 -18.42 15.82
CA TRP A 249 6.92 -18.38 16.78
C TRP A 249 7.04 -19.31 17.97
N PRO A 250 8.16 -19.27 18.70
CA PRO A 250 8.35 -20.14 19.86
C PRO A 250 7.34 -19.84 20.98
N GLN A 251 6.91 -20.87 21.73
CA GLN A 251 5.97 -20.78 22.84
C GLN A 251 6.33 -21.80 23.92
N PHE A 252 6.22 -21.39 25.17
CA PHE A 252 6.38 -22.33 26.31
C PHE A 252 5.16 -23.24 26.47
N TYR A 253 5.42 -24.51 26.72
CA TYR A 253 4.44 -25.47 27.15
C TYR A 253 5.10 -26.45 28.16
N ARG A 254 4.75 -26.32 29.45
CA ARG A 254 5.39 -27.12 30.52
C ARG A 254 6.93 -27.05 30.43
N ASN A 255 7.60 -28.19 30.26
CA ASN A 255 9.06 -28.29 30.06
C ASN A 255 9.47 -28.24 28.57
N TYR A 256 8.58 -27.89 27.67
CA TYR A 256 8.84 -27.85 26.23
C TYR A 256 8.74 -26.42 25.68
N ILE A 257 9.45 -26.18 24.55
CA ILE A 257 9.19 -25.05 23.68
C ILE A 257 8.59 -25.56 22.39
N LEU A 258 7.39 -25.11 22.07
CA LEU A 258 6.73 -25.37 20.77
C LEU A 258 7.17 -24.32 19.78
N TYR A 259 7.38 -24.69 18.52
CA TYR A 259 7.80 -23.76 17.46
C TYR A 259 7.42 -24.29 16.08
N ASN A 260 7.45 -23.42 15.05
CA ASN A 260 7.33 -23.84 13.65
C ASN A 260 8.71 -24.15 13.05
N SER A 261 8.76 -25.18 12.21
CA SER A 261 9.91 -25.49 11.35
C SER A 261 9.47 -26.22 10.08
N PRO A 262 10.10 -25.94 8.92
CA PRO A 262 9.86 -26.65 7.66
C PRO A 262 10.72 -27.92 7.51
N LEU A 263 11.24 -28.54 8.58
CA LEU A 263 12.17 -29.66 8.53
C LEU A 263 11.67 -30.85 7.71
N THR A 264 10.34 -31.06 7.65
CA THR A 264 9.69 -32.12 6.87
C THR A 264 9.42 -31.77 5.42
N GLY A 265 9.82 -30.56 4.96
CA GLY A 265 9.47 -30.02 3.66
C GLY A 265 8.20 -29.15 3.65
N ASN A 266 7.39 -29.22 4.71
CA ASN A 266 6.24 -28.36 4.97
C ASN A 266 6.37 -27.73 6.35
N ASP A 267 5.81 -26.52 6.53
CA ASP A 267 5.72 -25.92 7.84
C ASP A 267 4.91 -26.79 8.78
N ALA A 268 5.53 -27.23 9.85
CA ALA A 268 4.95 -28.08 10.87
C ALA A 268 5.21 -27.52 12.26
N ILE A 269 4.46 -27.99 13.23
CA ILE A 269 4.65 -27.61 14.65
C ILE A 269 5.49 -28.70 15.33
N TRP A 270 6.57 -28.23 15.93
CA TRP A 270 7.56 -29.03 16.64
C TRP A 270 7.63 -28.65 18.11
N ALA A 271 8.17 -29.55 18.94
CA ALA A 271 8.56 -29.27 20.31
C ALA A 271 10.03 -29.62 20.53
N ILE A 272 10.67 -28.91 21.45
CA ILE A 272 11.95 -29.31 22.05
C ILE A 272 11.80 -29.39 23.57
N ASP A 273 12.23 -30.48 24.15
CA ASP A 273 12.33 -30.66 25.61
C ASP A 273 13.53 -29.83 26.11
N MET A 274 13.30 -28.91 27.05
CA MET A 274 14.33 -28.01 27.55
C MET A 274 15.42 -28.68 28.37
N THR A 275 15.16 -29.90 28.90
CA THR A 275 16.12 -30.64 29.71
C THR A 275 16.95 -31.63 28.87
N SER A 276 16.29 -32.41 28.03
CA SER A 276 16.97 -33.44 27.23
C SER A 276 17.40 -32.94 25.86
N LEU A 277 16.94 -31.78 25.43
CA LEU A 277 17.13 -31.15 24.11
C LEU A 277 16.63 -32.02 22.95
N LYS A 278 15.80 -33.03 23.23
CA LYS A 278 15.18 -33.88 22.22
C LYS A 278 14.04 -33.13 21.53
N ARG A 279 13.97 -33.30 20.21
CA ARG A 279 12.95 -32.66 19.36
C ARG A 279 11.88 -33.66 18.96
N PHE A 280 10.63 -33.18 18.82
CA PHE A 280 9.46 -33.96 18.47
C PHE A 280 8.59 -33.23 17.45
N LEU A 281 8.03 -33.98 16.49
CA LEU A 281 6.99 -33.49 15.58
C LEU A 281 5.62 -33.64 16.27
N LEU A 282 4.87 -32.54 16.39
CA LEU A 282 3.56 -32.51 17.03
C LEU A 282 2.43 -32.51 16.03
N VAL A 283 2.48 -31.57 15.09
CA VAL A 283 1.41 -31.38 14.10
C VAL A 283 2.03 -31.12 12.74
N SER A 284 1.70 -31.97 11.78
CA SER A 284 1.97 -31.78 10.37
C SER A 284 0.66 -31.79 9.56
N ARG A 285 0.53 -30.88 8.61
CA ARG A 285 -0.66 -30.75 7.77
C ARG A 285 -0.27 -30.68 6.29
N PRO A 286 -1.16 -31.07 5.36
CA PRO A 286 -0.83 -31.17 3.93
C PRO A 286 -0.26 -29.87 3.33
N LEU A 287 -0.78 -28.69 3.72
CA LEU A 287 -0.32 -27.38 3.24
C LEU A 287 0.40 -26.58 4.31
N GLY A 288 0.59 -27.13 5.51
CA GLY A 288 1.28 -26.50 6.64
C GLY A 288 0.40 -26.18 7.83
N ALA A 289 1.03 -26.15 9.01
CA ALA A 289 0.44 -25.77 10.29
C ALA A 289 1.25 -24.64 10.90
N TYR A 290 0.58 -23.57 11.37
CA TYR A 290 1.21 -22.31 11.75
C TYR A 290 0.75 -21.81 13.10
N TYR A 291 1.57 -20.99 13.74
CA TYR A 291 1.26 -20.19 14.93
C TYR A 291 0.83 -21.03 16.13
N PRO A 292 1.71 -21.92 16.64
CA PRO A 292 1.38 -22.72 17.79
C PRO A 292 1.07 -21.85 19.00
N LEU A 293 -0.07 -22.06 19.65
CA LEU A 293 -0.42 -21.46 20.93
C LEU A 293 -0.95 -22.53 21.89
N PRO A 294 -0.13 -23.03 22.79
CA PRO A 294 -0.54 -24.00 23.79
C PRO A 294 -1.33 -23.31 24.92
N ILE A 295 -2.31 -24.03 25.46
CA ILE A 295 -3.01 -23.73 26.73
C ILE A 295 -2.60 -24.81 27.74
N PRO A 296 -1.60 -24.52 28.57
CA PRO A 296 -0.98 -25.57 29.42
C PRO A 296 -1.95 -26.23 30.39
N ASP A 297 -2.88 -25.48 30.96
CA ASP A 297 -3.85 -25.97 31.95
C ASP A 297 -4.93 -26.89 31.35
N GLN A 298 -5.10 -26.87 30.01
CA GLN A 298 -6.10 -27.65 29.30
C GLN A 298 -5.46 -28.73 28.40
N ASP A 299 -4.14 -28.73 28.26
CA ASP A 299 -3.40 -29.58 27.30
C ASP A 299 -3.94 -29.47 25.86
N ILE A 300 -4.30 -28.25 25.46
CA ILE A 300 -4.82 -27.95 24.12
C ILE A 300 -3.82 -27.04 23.38
N LEU A 301 -3.60 -27.36 22.10
CA LEU A 301 -2.86 -26.51 21.15
C LEU A 301 -3.85 -25.90 20.18
N TYR A 302 -3.86 -24.55 20.10
CA TYR A 302 -4.48 -23.82 19.01
C TYR A 302 -3.44 -23.51 17.93
N LEU A 303 -3.89 -23.54 16.66
CA LEU A 303 -3.04 -23.31 15.49
C LEU A 303 -3.86 -22.76 14.32
N SER A 304 -3.17 -22.29 13.29
CA SER A 304 -3.77 -22.02 11.99
C SER A 304 -3.40 -23.14 11.00
N ASP A 305 -4.39 -23.88 10.53
CA ASP A 305 -4.27 -24.91 9.48
C ASP A 305 -4.40 -24.26 8.11
N TYR A 306 -3.42 -24.43 7.22
CA TYR A 306 -3.46 -23.82 5.90
C TYR A 306 -4.22 -24.70 4.91
N GLU A 307 -5.17 -24.07 4.21
CA GLU A 307 -6.02 -24.71 3.20
C GLU A 307 -6.00 -23.89 1.90
N SER A 308 -6.61 -24.43 0.84
CA SER A 308 -6.67 -23.76 -0.48
C SER A 308 -7.32 -22.37 -0.45
N MET A 309 -8.25 -22.16 0.50
CA MET A 309 -8.95 -20.87 0.67
C MET A 309 -8.38 -20.02 1.82
N GLY A 310 -7.20 -20.37 2.34
CA GLY A 310 -6.47 -19.61 3.35
C GLY A 310 -6.38 -20.32 4.70
N LEU A 311 -5.83 -19.64 5.70
CA LEU A 311 -5.60 -20.17 7.05
C LEU A 311 -6.91 -20.29 7.83
N ARG A 312 -7.10 -21.44 8.51
CA ARG A 312 -8.25 -21.77 9.36
C ARG A 312 -7.81 -22.01 10.80
N VAL A 313 -8.59 -21.55 11.75
CA VAL A 313 -8.33 -21.87 13.16
C VAL A 313 -8.66 -23.33 13.43
N ALA A 314 -7.71 -24.02 14.03
CA ALA A 314 -7.86 -25.41 14.44
C ALA A 314 -7.30 -25.62 15.85
N ARG A 315 -7.64 -26.75 16.48
CA ARG A 315 -7.10 -27.17 17.75
C ARG A 315 -6.83 -28.66 17.78
N THR A 316 -5.90 -29.08 18.62
CA THR A 316 -5.63 -30.48 18.92
C THR A 316 -5.22 -30.65 20.39
N GLU A 317 -5.30 -31.84 20.92
CA GLU A 317 -4.81 -32.17 22.25
C GLU A 317 -3.27 -32.28 22.25
N LEU A 318 -2.64 -31.92 23.36
CA LEU A 318 -1.21 -32.05 23.57
C LEU A 318 -0.93 -33.28 24.44
N GLU A 319 -0.54 -34.37 23.77
CA GLU A 319 -0.19 -35.66 24.41
C GLU A 319 1.30 -35.95 24.15
N PRO A 320 2.23 -35.57 25.06
CA PRO A 320 3.67 -35.71 24.83
C PRO A 320 4.12 -37.15 24.51
N ASP A 321 3.45 -38.15 25.07
CA ASP A 321 3.76 -39.56 24.82
C ASP A 321 3.43 -40.03 23.40
N ALA A 322 2.54 -39.30 22.69
CA ALA A 322 2.15 -39.59 21.32
C ALA A 322 2.99 -38.84 20.28
N TRP A 323 3.89 -37.93 20.69
CA TRP A 323 4.68 -37.13 19.78
C TRP A 323 5.76 -37.95 19.07
N ILE A 324 6.01 -37.64 17.81
CA ILE A 324 6.95 -38.40 16.98
C ILE A 324 8.37 -37.84 17.19
N PRO A 325 9.33 -38.64 17.66
CA PRO A 325 10.71 -38.21 17.83
C PRO A 325 11.32 -37.73 16.49
N ALA A 326 12.01 -36.58 16.49
CA ALA A 326 12.64 -36.04 15.30
C ALA A 326 13.65 -37.02 14.65
N SER A 327 14.28 -37.89 15.44
CA SER A 327 15.21 -38.88 14.93
C SER A 327 14.57 -39.96 14.03
N THR A 328 13.24 -40.09 14.08
CA THR A 328 12.46 -41.00 13.22
C THR A 328 11.81 -40.32 12.02
N VAL A 329 11.92 -39.00 11.94
CA VAL A 329 11.37 -38.21 10.86
C VAL A 329 12.47 -37.90 9.83
N GLU A 330 12.20 -38.18 8.56
CA GLU A 330 13.14 -37.87 7.50
C GLU A 330 13.19 -36.33 7.29
N SER A 331 14.38 -35.77 7.42
CA SER A 331 14.63 -34.37 7.08
C SER A 331 14.57 -34.18 5.56
N ARG A 332 13.72 -33.28 5.09
CA ARG A 332 13.53 -32.97 3.67
C ARG A 332 13.60 -31.47 3.45
N PRO A 333 14.77 -30.86 3.62
CA PRO A 333 14.89 -29.43 3.33
C PRO A 333 14.52 -29.16 1.87
N LEU A 334 13.72 -28.11 1.64
CA LEU A 334 13.34 -27.69 0.32
C LEU A 334 14.50 -26.91 -0.31
N ASP A 335 15.31 -27.62 -1.07
CA ASP A 335 16.42 -27.01 -1.78
C ASP A 335 16.05 -26.76 -3.25
N TYR A 336 15.16 -25.78 -3.47
CA TYR A 336 14.77 -25.33 -4.81
C TYR A 336 15.94 -24.71 -5.59
N PHE A 337 16.97 -24.27 -4.89
CA PHE A 337 18.09 -23.54 -5.48
C PHE A 337 19.29 -24.43 -5.77
N ALA A 338 19.37 -25.67 -5.28
CA ALA A 338 20.48 -26.57 -5.51
C ALA A 338 20.86 -26.73 -6.99
N PRO A 339 19.90 -26.88 -7.95
CA PRO A 339 20.25 -26.94 -9.37
C PRO A 339 20.88 -25.63 -9.88
N ILE A 340 20.45 -24.48 -9.39
CA ILE A 340 21.01 -23.17 -9.78
C ILE A 340 22.38 -22.98 -9.14
N VAL A 341 22.51 -23.31 -7.86
CA VAL A 341 23.79 -23.26 -7.15
C VAL A 341 24.80 -24.18 -7.82
N THR A 342 24.42 -25.41 -8.18
CA THR A 342 25.31 -26.35 -8.88
C THR A 342 25.70 -25.84 -10.27
N GLN A 343 24.80 -25.13 -10.97
CA GLN A 343 25.05 -24.57 -12.31
C GLN A 343 25.92 -23.33 -12.26
N GLU A 344 25.76 -22.47 -11.26
CA GLU A 344 26.39 -21.16 -11.17
C GLU A 344 27.49 -21.08 -10.10
N ALA A 345 27.56 -22.06 -9.22
CA ALA A 345 28.51 -22.04 -8.13
C ALA A 345 29.93 -22.00 -8.65
N PRO A 346 30.71 -20.98 -8.28
CA PRO A 346 32.15 -21.08 -8.36
C PRO A 346 32.59 -22.24 -7.45
N PRO A 347 33.63 -23.00 -7.84
CA PRO A 347 34.09 -24.17 -7.10
C PRO A 347 34.53 -23.84 -5.66
N ASP A 348 34.71 -22.60 -5.29
CA ASP A 348 35.27 -22.19 -4.00
C ASP A 348 34.53 -20.98 -3.40
N TRP A 349 33.31 -21.19 -2.85
CA TRP A 349 32.67 -20.17 -2.02
C TRP A 349 33.48 -19.84 -0.75
N GLU A 350 34.35 -20.75 -0.33
CA GLU A 350 35.24 -20.57 0.83
C GLU A 350 36.44 -19.66 0.54
N THR A 351 36.72 -19.40 -0.74
CA THR A 351 37.80 -18.51 -1.17
C THR A 351 37.34 -17.11 -1.61
N PHE A 352 36.14 -16.67 -1.28
CA PHE A 352 35.95 -15.23 -1.22
C PHE A 352 36.97 -14.70 -0.22
N GLU A 353 38.11 -14.26 -0.74
CA GLU A 353 38.95 -13.35 0.02
C GLU A 353 37.98 -12.31 0.61
N GLU A 354 37.93 -12.19 1.93
CA GLU A 354 37.39 -10.99 2.56
C GLU A 354 38.15 -9.87 1.84
N ASN A 355 37.54 -9.32 0.79
CA ASN A 355 38.04 -8.07 0.24
C ASN A 355 38.07 -7.15 1.45
N ALA A 356 39.27 -6.91 1.95
CA ALA A 356 39.46 -5.91 2.98
C ALA A 356 38.71 -4.69 2.46
N PHE A 357 37.55 -4.39 3.07
CA PHE A 357 36.81 -3.19 2.70
C PHE A 357 37.85 -2.09 2.82
N ASP A 358 38.19 -1.49 1.68
CA ASP A 358 39.01 -0.30 1.70
C ASP A 358 38.37 0.63 2.73
N ASP A 359 39.14 1.07 3.70
CA ASP A 359 38.70 2.07 4.67
C ASP A 359 38.43 3.36 3.88
N TYR A 360 37.23 3.47 3.37
CA TYR A 360 36.76 4.70 2.71
C TYR A 360 36.72 5.81 3.76
N ALA A 361 37.40 6.88 3.49
CA ALA A 361 37.32 8.06 4.34
C ALA A 361 35.87 8.54 4.42
N VAL A 362 35.34 8.58 5.63
CA VAL A 362 34.00 9.17 5.87
C VAL A 362 34.13 10.68 5.72
N THR A 363 33.43 11.25 4.75
CA THR A 363 33.37 12.69 4.51
C THR A 363 31.96 13.20 4.75
N ASP A 364 31.85 14.49 5.08
CA ASP A 364 30.56 15.13 5.19
C ASP A 364 29.82 15.11 3.83
N TYR A 365 28.55 14.74 3.85
CA TYR A 365 27.72 14.74 2.66
C TYR A 365 27.22 16.16 2.33
N HIS A 366 27.51 16.62 1.12
CA HIS A 366 27.08 17.91 0.59
C HIS A 366 25.97 17.71 -0.45
N PRO A 367 24.67 17.82 -0.06
CA PRO A 367 23.53 17.52 -0.94
C PRO A 367 23.46 18.39 -2.19
N ASP A 368 24.10 19.56 -2.19
CA ASP A 368 24.15 20.52 -3.28
C ASP A 368 25.21 20.22 -4.34
N ARG A 369 26.18 19.35 -4.05
CA ARG A 369 27.35 19.12 -4.91
C ARG A 369 27.64 17.66 -5.25
N GLN A 370 27.09 16.71 -4.49
CA GLN A 370 27.42 15.29 -4.60
C GLN A 370 26.21 14.47 -5.06
N ASP A 371 26.50 13.40 -5.81
CA ASP A 371 25.58 12.33 -6.17
C ASP A 371 24.34 12.74 -6.97
N TRP A 372 24.50 13.72 -7.83
CA TRP A 372 23.48 14.10 -8.79
C TRP A 372 23.54 13.15 -9.99
N GLN A 373 22.65 12.19 -10.05
CA GLN A 373 22.62 11.20 -11.11
C GLN A 373 21.33 11.27 -11.90
N LEU A 374 21.45 11.25 -13.22
CA LEU A 374 20.34 10.99 -14.11
C LEU A 374 19.96 9.52 -13.99
N HIS A 375 18.91 9.20 -13.26
CA HIS A 375 18.54 7.81 -12.96
C HIS A 375 17.25 7.36 -13.63
N SER A 376 16.41 8.29 -14.10
CA SER A 376 15.09 7.95 -14.64
C SER A 376 14.73 8.80 -15.83
N TRP A 377 14.15 8.18 -16.83
CA TRP A 377 13.41 8.83 -17.89
C TRP A 377 12.00 8.25 -17.94
N TRP A 378 11.06 9.02 -18.47
CA TRP A 378 9.67 8.61 -18.51
C TRP A 378 8.94 9.18 -19.73
N ILE A 379 7.87 8.50 -20.14
CA ILE A 379 6.92 8.93 -21.15
C ILE A 379 5.53 8.78 -20.57
N LYS A 380 4.72 9.85 -20.60
CA LYS A 380 3.33 9.87 -20.12
C LYS A 380 2.39 10.21 -21.28
N PRO A 381 1.65 9.23 -21.81
CA PRO A 381 0.67 9.45 -22.88
C PRO A 381 -0.72 9.76 -22.28
N GLU A 382 -0.89 10.92 -21.70
CA GLU A 382 -2.15 11.39 -21.11
C GLU A 382 -2.89 12.31 -22.07
N LEU A 383 -3.60 11.75 -23.06
CA LEU A 383 -4.30 12.54 -24.07
C LEU A 383 -5.21 13.60 -23.43
N PRO A 384 -5.20 14.85 -23.93
CA PRO A 384 -4.57 15.30 -25.19
C PRO A 384 -3.08 15.67 -25.09
N ILE A 385 -2.38 15.40 -23.98
CA ILE A 385 -0.98 15.75 -23.79
C ILE A 385 -0.12 14.48 -23.84
N LEU A 386 0.97 14.54 -24.63
CA LEU A 386 2.02 13.56 -24.65
C LEU A 386 3.27 14.17 -24.01
N SER A 387 3.71 13.66 -22.88
CA SER A 387 4.86 14.18 -22.16
C SER A 387 6.01 13.18 -22.15
N ALA A 388 7.23 13.68 -22.22
CA ALA A 388 8.44 12.90 -22.00
C ALA A 388 9.46 13.72 -21.21
N GLY A 389 10.16 13.07 -20.31
CA GLY A 389 11.10 13.77 -19.45
C GLY A 389 12.10 12.84 -18.78
N PHE A 390 12.97 13.46 -17.99
CA PHE A 390 13.92 12.76 -17.12
C PHE A 390 14.00 13.44 -15.76
N THR A 391 14.37 12.65 -14.75
CA THR A 391 14.43 13.07 -13.34
C THR A 391 15.82 12.82 -12.79
N VAL A 392 16.30 13.77 -12.00
CA VAL A 392 17.57 13.75 -11.27
C VAL A 392 17.30 14.04 -9.80
N ASN A 393 17.82 13.20 -8.91
CA ASN A 393 17.73 13.40 -7.46
C ASN A 393 19.15 13.34 -6.85
N ASN A 394 19.33 13.98 -5.71
CA ASN A 394 20.45 13.69 -4.86
C ASN A 394 20.17 12.45 -3.98
N LEU A 395 21.21 11.91 -3.33
CA LEU A 395 21.13 10.67 -2.53
C LEU A 395 20.07 10.71 -1.42
N THR A 396 19.85 11.86 -0.79
CA THR A 396 18.88 12.04 0.30
C THR A 396 17.48 12.41 -0.18
N ASN A 397 17.24 12.54 -1.49
CA ASN A 397 15.98 13.05 -2.06
C ASN A 397 15.52 14.41 -1.51
N THR A 398 16.48 15.23 -1.06
CA THR A 398 16.20 16.59 -0.60
C THR A 398 16.23 17.62 -1.71
N ILE A 399 16.87 17.28 -2.82
CA ILE A 399 16.89 18.09 -4.05
C ILE A 399 16.52 17.15 -5.20
N ALA A 400 15.52 17.54 -5.97
CA ALA A 400 15.12 16.85 -7.18
C ALA A 400 14.85 17.87 -8.27
N TRP A 401 15.21 17.54 -9.52
CA TRP A 401 14.79 18.32 -10.67
C TRP A 401 14.41 17.44 -11.84
N GLU A 402 13.47 17.94 -12.60
CA GLU A 402 12.89 17.26 -13.74
C GLU A 402 12.93 18.19 -14.94
N ALA A 403 13.38 17.68 -16.07
CA ALA A 403 13.24 18.38 -17.35
C ALA A 403 12.33 17.56 -18.25
N SER A 404 11.35 18.22 -18.85
CA SER A 404 10.35 17.54 -19.68
C SER A 404 9.89 18.39 -20.86
N SER A 405 9.29 17.69 -21.83
CA SER A 405 8.64 18.30 -22.99
C SER A 405 7.25 17.72 -23.16
N ASP A 406 6.27 18.62 -23.39
CA ASP A 406 4.89 18.29 -23.70
C ASP A 406 4.58 18.53 -25.16
N TYR A 407 3.81 17.62 -25.75
CA TYR A 407 3.15 17.83 -27.01
C TYR A 407 1.63 17.76 -26.81
N ARG A 408 0.92 18.85 -27.10
CA ARG A 408 -0.55 18.91 -27.03
C ARG A 408 -1.14 18.58 -28.40
N VAL A 409 -1.75 17.41 -28.47
CA VAL A 409 -2.28 16.86 -29.74
C VAL A 409 -3.41 17.70 -30.30
N ASN A 410 -4.30 18.20 -29.42
CA ASN A 410 -5.45 19.05 -29.81
C ASN A 410 -5.02 20.44 -30.29
N GLU A 411 -4.03 21.06 -29.66
CA GLU A 411 -3.50 22.38 -30.00
C GLU A 411 -2.40 22.32 -31.09
N LYS A 412 -1.77 21.14 -31.28
CA LYS A 412 -0.56 20.92 -32.11
C LYS A 412 0.60 21.84 -31.68
N THR A 413 0.76 22.02 -30.36
CA THR A 413 1.77 22.88 -29.75
C THR A 413 2.76 22.10 -28.90
N ARG A 414 3.93 22.69 -28.62
CA ARG A 414 4.97 22.13 -27.76
C ARG A 414 5.29 23.07 -26.61
N ALA A 415 5.60 22.49 -25.45
CA ALA A 415 6.11 23.20 -24.29
C ALA A 415 7.28 22.41 -23.67
N TYR A 416 8.15 23.15 -22.99
CA TYR A 416 9.29 22.61 -22.22
C TYR A 416 9.17 23.08 -20.79
N HIS A 417 9.54 22.20 -19.86
CA HIS A 417 9.45 22.43 -18.43
C HIS A 417 10.79 22.09 -17.76
N LEU A 418 11.14 22.89 -16.77
CA LEU A 418 12.21 22.59 -15.83
C LEU A 418 11.66 22.85 -14.42
N ASP A 419 11.55 21.79 -13.63
CA ASP A 419 11.03 21.82 -12.28
C ASP A 419 12.13 21.48 -11.30
N LEU A 420 12.34 22.30 -10.28
CA LEU A 420 13.28 22.09 -9.18
C LEU A 420 12.52 22.02 -7.87
N SER A 421 12.68 20.94 -7.12
CA SER A 421 12.09 20.75 -5.79
C SER A 421 13.18 20.71 -4.72
N TYR A 422 13.06 21.52 -3.69
CA TYR A 422 13.94 21.55 -2.54
C TYR A 422 13.18 21.19 -1.26
N ALA A 423 13.41 19.99 -0.78
CA ALA A 423 12.80 19.41 0.41
C ALA A 423 13.72 19.44 1.66
N GLY A 424 14.86 20.11 1.60
CA GLY A 424 15.77 20.29 2.75
C GLY A 424 15.17 21.12 3.89
N LEU A 425 14.20 21.99 3.57
CA LEU A 425 13.45 22.78 4.54
C LEU A 425 12.00 22.28 4.66
N ASP A 426 11.31 22.68 5.71
CA ASP A 426 9.88 22.51 5.90
C ASP A 426 9.25 23.91 6.03
N PRO A 427 8.58 24.41 5.01
CA PRO A 427 7.97 23.75 3.83
C PRO A 427 8.95 23.31 2.73
N ILE A 428 8.45 22.53 1.77
CA ILE A 428 9.13 22.21 0.50
C ILE A 428 8.96 23.39 -0.43
N PHE A 429 10.02 23.74 -1.18
CA PHE A 429 9.98 24.78 -2.21
C PHE A 429 10.12 24.17 -3.60
N ASP A 430 9.19 24.50 -4.48
CA ASP A 430 9.17 24.05 -5.86
C ASP A 430 9.30 25.28 -6.79
N LEU A 431 10.36 25.32 -7.60
CA LEU A 431 10.57 26.30 -8.65
C LEU A 431 10.26 25.66 -9.99
N SER A 432 9.34 26.23 -10.76
CA SER A 432 8.96 25.75 -12.08
C SER A 432 9.22 26.82 -13.14
N ILE A 433 9.88 26.43 -14.21
CA ILE A 433 10.12 27.25 -15.39
C ILE A 433 9.47 26.56 -16.57
N ARG A 434 8.68 27.28 -17.32
CA ARG A 434 7.98 26.78 -18.49
C ARG A 434 8.13 27.73 -19.66
N THR A 435 8.36 27.18 -20.85
CA THR A 435 8.37 27.92 -22.12
C THR A 435 7.69 27.08 -23.20
N GLY A 436 6.87 27.70 -24.03
CA GLY A 436 6.24 26.95 -25.11
C GLY A 436 5.08 27.69 -25.77
N GLU A 437 4.56 27.04 -26.81
CA GLU A 437 3.42 27.54 -27.54
C GLU A 437 2.11 27.04 -26.93
N ARG A 438 1.10 27.91 -27.02
CA ARG A 438 -0.30 27.58 -26.71
C ARG A 438 -1.18 27.95 -27.90
N ALA A 439 -2.35 27.35 -27.99
CA ALA A 439 -3.36 27.69 -28.96
C ALA A 439 -4.76 27.55 -28.36
N ALA A 440 -5.66 28.42 -28.70
CA ALA A 440 -7.08 28.32 -28.40
C ALA A 440 -7.91 28.50 -29.68
N GLN A 441 -9.03 27.81 -29.74
CA GLN A 441 -9.95 27.89 -30.86
C GLN A 441 -11.12 28.80 -30.49
N TYR A 442 -11.35 29.82 -31.30
CA TYR A 442 -12.46 30.73 -31.17
C TYR A 442 -13.36 30.63 -32.41
N PHE A 443 -14.62 30.98 -32.25
CA PHE A 443 -15.54 31.13 -33.38
C PHE A 443 -15.48 32.59 -33.85
N ASP A 444 -14.99 32.83 -35.06
CA ASP A 444 -15.00 34.15 -35.66
C ASP A 444 -16.37 34.38 -36.34
N VAL A 445 -17.13 35.30 -35.78
CA VAL A 445 -18.45 35.66 -36.27
C VAL A 445 -18.39 36.31 -37.66
N THR A 446 -17.27 36.97 -38.00
CA THR A 446 -17.07 37.69 -39.27
C THR A 446 -16.79 36.72 -40.42
N GLU A 447 -16.01 35.68 -40.16
CA GLU A 447 -15.67 34.66 -41.13
C GLU A 447 -16.62 33.42 -41.08
N ALA A 448 -17.50 33.37 -40.08
CA ALA A 448 -18.39 32.25 -39.77
C ALA A 448 -17.65 30.88 -39.64
N ASP A 449 -16.41 30.89 -39.19
CA ASP A 449 -15.54 29.75 -39.09
C ASP A 449 -14.77 29.73 -37.73
N LYS A 450 -14.16 28.59 -37.43
CA LYS A 450 -13.33 28.37 -36.26
C LYS A 450 -11.89 28.78 -36.56
N VAL A 451 -11.37 29.79 -35.85
CA VAL A 451 -10.02 30.33 -36.01
C VAL A 451 -9.16 29.89 -34.81
N TRP A 452 -7.93 29.52 -35.08
CA TRP A 452 -6.92 29.18 -34.07
C TRP A 452 -6.08 30.44 -33.74
N ASP A 453 -6.20 30.92 -32.51
CA ASP A 453 -5.29 31.92 -31.97
C ASP A 453 -4.11 31.20 -31.29
N ARG A 454 -2.89 31.64 -31.61
CA ARG A 454 -1.64 31.04 -31.08
C ARG A 454 -0.82 32.12 -30.41
N TRP A 455 -0.15 31.73 -29.32
CA TRP A 455 0.79 32.64 -28.64
C TRP A 455 1.93 31.81 -28.03
N HIS A 456 3.02 32.48 -27.67
CA HIS A 456 4.12 31.93 -26.91
C HIS A 456 3.99 32.34 -25.44
N GLU A 457 4.16 31.39 -24.53
CA GLU A 457 4.03 31.62 -23.10
C GLU A 457 5.34 31.23 -22.39
N ASN A 458 5.90 32.17 -21.63
CA ASN A 458 7.04 31.98 -20.75
C ASN A 458 6.59 32.19 -19.31
N SER A 459 6.83 31.27 -18.44
CA SER A 459 6.47 31.41 -17.03
C SER A 459 7.57 30.90 -16.09
N ILE A 460 7.67 31.57 -14.97
CA ILE A 460 8.44 31.13 -13.80
C ILE A 460 7.54 31.22 -12.57
N SER A 461 7.53 30.20 -11.74
CA SER A 461 6.74 30.17 -10.51
C SER A 461 7.50 29.53 -9.38
N LEU A 462 7.29 30.05 -8.18
CA LEU A 462 7.79 29.49 -6.91
C LEU A 462 6.59 29.10 -6.05
N THR A 463 6.57 27.86 -5.61
CA THR A 463 5.53 27.32 -4.73
C THR A 463 6.16 26.86 -3.42
N SER A 464 5.53 27.20 -2.32
CA SER A 464 5.84 26.68 -0.98
C SER A 464 4.78 25.66 -0.59
N ARG A 465 5.18 24.43 -0.26
CA ARG A 465 4.28 23.30 -0.05
C ARG A 465 4.55 22.58 1.27
N VAL A 466 3.51 22.41 2.07
CA VAL A 466 3.50 21.56 3.28
C VAL A 466 2.66 20.33 3.02
N VAL A 467 3.24 19.15 3.20
CA VAL A 467 2.56 17.86 3.02
C VAL A 467 2.68 17.06 4.31
N ARG A 468 1.58 16.47 4.77
CA ARG A 468 1.54 15.65 5.97
C ARG A 468 0.72 14.39 5.76
N ASN A 469 1.33 13.26 6.06
CA ASN A 469 0.68 11.95 6.14
C ASN A 469 0.47 11.60 7.61
N ARG A 470 -0.70 11.07 7.95
CA ARG A 470 -1.02 10.64 9.31
C ARG A 470 -1.84 9.36 9.30
N ILE A 471 -1.61 8.55 10.33
CA ILE A 471 -2.49 7.44 10.68
C ILE A 471 -3.08 7.76 12.07
N TRP A 472 -4.40 7.85 12.14
CA TRP A 472 -5.15 8.03 13.39
C TRP A 472 -5.98 6.78 13.62
N ASP A 473 -5.57 5.96 14.57
CA ASP A 473 -6.27 4.72 14.86
C ASP A 473 -6.52 3.89 13.60
N THR A 474 -7.78 3.77 13.15
CA THR A 474 -8.19 3.02 11.97
C THR A 474 -8.19 3.86 10.68
N TYR A 475 -8.02 5.17 10.79
CA TYR A 475 -8.03 6.09 9.66
C TYR A 475 -6.62 6.39 9.14
N SER A 476 -6.52 6.48 7.83
CA SER A 476 -5.39 7.12 7.16
C SER A 476 -5.80 8.50 6.68
N GLY A 477 -4.89 9.44 6.72
CA GLY A 477 -5.14 10.80 6.27
C GLY A 477 -3.93 11.42 5.61
N PHE A 478 -4.25 12.37 4.75
CA PHE A 478 -3.30 13.18 4.01
C PHE A 478 -3.80 14.62 4.01
N HIS A 479 -2.91 15.58 4.20
CA HIS A 479 -3.22 16.97 3.93
C HIS A 479 -2.02 17.68 3.30
N SER A 480 -2.30 18.55 2.35
CA SER A 480 -1.33 19.45 1.75
C SER A 480 -1.87 20.89 1.76
N PHE A 481 -0.97 21.80 1.95
CA PHE A 481 -1.21 23.23 1.80
C PHE A 481 -0.10 23.78 0.91
N GLU A 482 -0.50 24.51 -0.14
CA GLU A 482 0.42 25.06 -1.13
C GLU A 482 0.06 26.52 -1.41
N ILE A 483 1.06 27.36 -1.43
CA ILE A 483 0.96 28.76 -1.86
C ILE A 483 2.03 29.03 -2.89
N GLY A 484 1.65 29.63 -4.01
CA GLY A 484 2.55 29.91 -5.12
C GLY A 484 2.42 31.32 -5.62
N ALA A 485 3.52 31.83 -6.16
CA ALA A 485 3.57 33.09 -6.90
C ALA A 485 4.37 32.86 -8.18
N GLY A 486 3.96 33.50 -9.25
CA GLY A 486 4.62 33.39 -10.55
C GLY A 486 4.67 34.68 -11.33
N TYR A 487 5.43 34.64 -12.42
CA TYR A 487 5.46 35.63 -13.47
C TYR A 487 5.26 34.92 -14.80
N THR A 488 4.31 35.37 -15.60
CA THR A 488 4.02 34.79 -16.90
C THR A 488 4.01 35.89 -17.94
N GLN A 489 4.66 35.68 -19.08
CA GLN A 489 4.71 36.52 -20.23
C GLN A 489 4.07 35.83 -21.43
N LEU A 490 3.13 36.53 -22.07
CA LEU A 490 2.43 36.10 -23.29
C LEU A 490 2.88 36.94 -24.44
N GLN A 491 3.27 36.34 -25.57
CA GLN A 491 3.81 37.06 -26.73
C GLN A 491 3.32 36.44 -28.04
N GLY A 492 3.28 37.26 -29.09
CA GLY A 492 3.07 36.79 -30.46
C GLY A 492 1.69 36.19 -30.72
N LYS A 493 0.67 36.69 -30.05
CA LYS A 493 -0.71 36.32 -30.30
C LYS A 493 -1.08 36.59 -31.75
N THR A 494 -1.61 35.58 -32.45
CA THR A 494 -1.87 35.67 -33.89
C THR A 494 -3.11 36.52 -34.25
N HIS A 495 -4.06 36.64 -33.32
CA HIS A 495 -5.32 37.37 -33.51
C HIS A 495 -5.59 38.25 -32.29
N ASP A 496 -5.03 39.46 -32.25
CA ASP A 496 -5.17 40.38 -31.10
C ASP A 496 -6.61 40.82 -30.82
N SER A 497 -7.51 40.70 -31.79
CA SER A 497 -8.92 41.07 -31.68
C SER A 497 -9.85 39.95 -31.24
N ILE A 498 -9.35 38.72 -31.15
CA ILE A 498 -10.17 37.54 -30.79
C ILE A 498 -9.88 37.12 -29.35
N GLY A 499 -10.93 37.09 -28.53
CA GLY A 499 -10.89 36.75 -27.11
C GLY A 499 -10.33 37.91 -26.25
N ASP A 500 -10.42 37.71 -24.93
CA ASP A 500 -10.05 38.77 -23.98
C ASP A 500 -8.57 38.74 -23.58
N LEU A 501 -7.84 37.65 -23.90
CA LEU A 501 -6.43 37.47 -23.58
C LEU A 501 -5.55 38.42 -24.39
N ARG A 502 -4.59 39.10 -23.76
CA ARG A 502 -3.70 40.08 -24.37
C ARG A 502 -2.25 39.66 -24.36
N ASN A 503 -1.48 40.07 -25.36
CA ASN A 503 -0.02 40.08 -25.25
C ASN A 503 0.39 40.95 -24.05
N GLY A 504 1.35 40.49 -23.25
CA GLY A 504 1.80 41.21 -22.07
C GLY A 504 2.11 40.28 -20.93
N THR A 505 2.02 40.79 -19.73
CA THR A 505 2.47 40.08 -18.51
C THR A 505 1.33 39.80 -17.54
N MET A 506 1.56 38.85 -16.65
CA MET A 506 0.67 38.44 -15.58
C MET A 506 1.48 38.00 -14.37
N LEU A 507 1.03 38.35 -13.17
CA LEU A 507 1.58 37.86 -11.90
C LEU A 507 0.53 36.95 -11.21
N PRO A 508 0.54 35.63 -11.48
CA PRO A 508 -0.38 34.72 -10.86
C PRO A 508 0.04 34.37 -9.43
N LEU A 509 -0.91 34.42 -8.51
CA LEU A 509 -0.86 33.83 -7.18
C LEU A 509 -1.74 32.59 -7.16
N SER A 510 -1.32 31.55 -6.48
CA SER A 510 -2.08 30.32 -6.32
C SER A 510 -2.15 29.85 -4.87
N LEU A 511 -3.28 29.30 -4.50
CA LEU A 511 -3.53 28.65 -3.23
C LEU A 511 -4.14 27.29 -3.51
N ARG A 512 -3.59 26.22 -2.89
CA ARG A 512 -4.14 24.89 -2.96
C ARG A 512 -4.17 24.31 -1.55
N PHE A 513 -5.31 23.77 -1.18
CA PHE A 513 -5.45 22.99 0.05
C PHE A 513 -6.18 21.70 -0.26
N ARG A 514 -5.63 20.59 0.19
CA ARG A 514 -6.29 19.29 0.17
C ARG A 514 -6.24 18.68 1.55
N TRP A 515 -7.37 18.18 2.00
CA TRP A 515 -7.48 17.36 3.19
C TRP A 515 -8.24 16.09 2.86
N MET A 516 -7.71 14.96 3.29
CA MET A 516 -8.30 13.66 3.05
C MET A 516 -8.17 12.80 4.31
N ARG A 517 -9.25 12.13 4.68
CA ARG A 517 -9.30 11.13 5.75
C ARG A 517 -10.17 9.97 5.30
N TYR A 518 -9.70 8.74 5.48
CA TYR A 518 -10.46 7.56 5.09
C TYR A 518 -10.08 6.34 5.91
N ARG A 519 -11.04 5.42 6.12
CA ARG A 519 -10.79 4.05 6.57
C ARG A 519 -10.32 3.21 5.41
N GLN A 520 -9.37 2.32 5.67
CA GLN A 520 -8.91 1.39 4.65
C GLN A 520 -10.07 0.46 4.22
N GLY A 521 -10.26 0.31 2.93
CA GLY A 521 -11.20 -0.65 2.35
C GLY A 521 -10.57 -2.02 2.12
N ALA A 522 -11.41 -3.03 1.90
CA ALA A 522 -10.99 -4.32 1.37
C ALA A 522 -10.55 -4.19 -0.09
N TYR A 523 -9.78 -5.17 -0.58
CA TYR A 523 -9.33 -5.17 -1.98
C TYR A 523 -10.48 -5.11 -3.00
N ARG A 524 -11.64 -5.66 -2.64
CA ARG A 524 -12.85 -5.64 -3.48
C ARG A 524 -13.68 -4.37 -3.36
N ASP A 525 -13.45 -3.52 -2.36
CA ASP A 525 -14.17 -2.24 -2.23
C ASP A 525 -13.78 -1.29 -3.37
N LEU A 526 -14.74 -0.49 -3.83
CA LEU A 526 -14.53 0.48 -4.92
C LEU A 526 -14.03 1.82 -4.39
N TYR A 527 -14.59 2.24 -3.26
CA TYR A 527 -14.27 3.46 -2.54
C TYR A 527 -14.14 3.17 -1.04
N PRO A 528 -13.58 4.07 -0.24
CA PRO A 528 -13.62 3.93 1.21
C PRO A 528 -15.08 3.84 1.72
N LYS A 529 -15.33 2.98 2.70
CA LYS A 529 -16.65 2.90 3.34
C LYS A 529 -16.95 4.04 4.31
N ASP A 530 -15.91 4.70 4.76
CA ASP A 530 -15.95 5.92 5.53
C ASP A 530 -14.75 6.77 5.12
N GLY A 531 -15.01 7.96 4.58
CA GLY A 531 -13.95 8.82 4.10
C GLY A 531 -14.47 10.21 3.73
N GLN A 532 -13.58 11.16 3.80
CA GLN A 532 -13.83 12.56 3.52
C GLN A 532 -12.70 13.12 2.67
N VAL A 533 -13.05 13.97 1.72
CA VAL A 533 -12.09 14.75 0.93
C VAL A 533 -12.57 16.19 0.89
N VAL A 534 -11.66 17.12 1.12
CA VAL A 534 -11.89 18.57 0.95
C VAL A 534 -10.77 19.11 0.08
N ASP A 535 -11.12 19.72 -1.02
CA ASP A 535 -10.22 20.41 -1.95
C ASP A 535 -10.61 21.89 -2.04
N LEU A 536 -9.64 22.80 -1.87
CA LEU A 536 -9.78 24.24 -2.08
C LEU A 536 -8.72 24.72 -3.06
N TYR A 537 -9.15 25.49 -4.05
CA TYR A 537 -8.31 26.10 -5.06
C TYR A 537 -8.59 27.61 -5.10
N GLY A 538 -7.56 28.41 -5.11
CA GLY A 538 -7.63 29.85 -5.30
C GLY A 538 -6.55 30.29 -6.28
N ASP A 539 -6.92 31.06 -7.29
CA ASP A 539 -5.99 31.67 -8.24
C ASP A 539 -6.34 33.15 -8.45
N MET A 540 -5.33 33.96 -8.53
CA MET A 540 -5.49 35.38 -8.78
C MET A 540 -4.32 35.90 -9.61
N ALA A 541 -4.59 36.50 -10.74
CA ALA A 541 -3.62 37.36 -11.41
C ALA A 541 -3.71 38.75 -10.79
N ILE A 542 -2.59 39.25 -10.24
CA ILE A 542 -2.55 40.54 -9.51
C ILE A 542 -2.96 41.69 -10.43
N PRO A 543 -3.85 42.60 -9.99
CA PRO A 543 -4.23 43.75 -10.77
C PRO A 543 -3.07 44.69 -11.10
N GLY A 544 -3.14 45.34 -12.26
CA GLY A 544 -2.14 46.30 -12.73
C GLY A 544 -1.21 45.77 -13.81
N TYR A 545 -1.44 44.54 -14.27
CA TYR A 545 -0.78 43.94 -15.42
C TYR A 545 -1.77 43.79 -16.59
N GLU A 546 -1.28 43.42 -17.77
CA GLU A 546 -2.10 43.31 -18.97
C GLU A 546 -3.16 42.21 -18.90
N ASN A 547 -2.88 41.14 -18.13
CA ASN A 547 -3.80 40.03 -17.93
C ASN A 547 -4.16 39.87 -16.45
N GLU A 548 -5.43 40.04 -16.16
CA GLU A 548 -6.00 39.93 -14.83
C GLU A 548 -7.10 38.85 -14.76
N GLY A 549 -7.19 38.15 -13.66
CA GLY A 549 -8.22 37.11 -13.45
C GLY A 549 -8.31 36.66 -12.00
N ARG A 550 -9.44 36.09 -11.63
CA ARG A 550 -9.66 35.49 -10.30
C ARG A 550 -10.47 34.20 -10.41
N HIS A 551 -10.09 33.23 -9.63
CA HIS A 551 -10.72 31.92 -9.57
C HIS A 551 -10.75 31.41 -8.14
N LEU A 552 -11.87 30.81 -7.75
CA LEU A 552 -12.01 30.12 -6.45
C LEU A 552 -12.85 28.86 -6.66
N ALA A 553 -12.37 27.73 -6.15
CA ALA A 553 -13.11 26.47 -6.19
C ALA A 553 -13.00 25.70 -4.86
N LEU A 554 -14.10 25.13 -4.43
CA LEU A 554 -14.19 24.30 -3.22
C LEU A 554 -14.96 23.03 -3.57
N ARG A 555 -14.45 21.88 -3.10
CA ARG A 555 -15.07 20.58 -3.25
C ARG A 555 -15.05 19.82 -1.94
N GLY A 556 -16.15 19.22 -1.56
CA GLY A 556 -16.27 18.27 -0.45
C GLY A 556 -16.85 16.96 -0.93
N ILE A 557 -16.28 15.84 -0.49
CA ILE A 557 -16.82 14.50 -0.74
C ILE A 557 -16.91 13.77 0.59
N GLN A 558 -18.06 13.13 0.83
CA GLN A 558 -18.27 12.20 1.93
C GLN A 558 -18.61 10.82 1.37
N TYR A 559 -17.89 9.80 1.81
CA TYR A 559 -18.15 8.39 1.51
C TYR A 559 -18.85 7.71 2.66
N PHE A 560 -19.76 6.79 2.33
CA PHE A 560 -20.51 5.96 3.27
C PHE A 560 -20.53 4.50 2.79
N PRO A 561 -20.74 3.53 3.71
CA PRO A 561 -21.03 2.15 3.30
C PRO A 561 -22.34 2.10 2.51
N GLY A 562 -22.36 1.25 1.49
CA GLY A 562 -23.59 0.96 0.75
C GLY A 562 -24.39 -0.19 1.38
N LEU A 563 -25.45 -0.61 0.70
CA LEU A 563 -26.34 -1.68 1.16
C LEU A 563 -25.72 -3.08 1.10
N GLY A 564 -24.78 -3.30 0.18
CA GLY A 564 -24.04 -4.56 0.04
C GLY A 564 -22.62 -4.48 0.60
N ARG A 565 -21.98 -5.65 0.78
CA ARG A 565 -20.64 -5.76 1.40
C ARG A 565 -19.56 -4.89 0.74
N HIS A 566 -19.58 -4.77 -0.60
CA HIS A 566 -18.60 -3.99 -1.38
C HIS A 566 -19.23 -2.79 -2.08
N HIS A 567 -20.40 -2.39 -1.64
CA HIS A 567 -21.12 -1.24 -2.16
C HIS A 567 -20.71 0.02 -1.40
N ASN A 568 -20.73 1.15 -2.09
CA ASN A 568 -20.40 2.47 -1.55
C ASN A 568 -21.45 3.49 -1.96
N LEU A 569 -21.80 4.36 -1.04
CA LEU A 569 -22.57 5.57 -1.30
C LEU A 569 -21.62 6.77 -1.14
N GLY A 570 -21.73 7.74 -2.04
CA GLY A 570 -20.97 8.99 -1.91
C GLY A 570 -21.85 10.20 -2.15
N ALA A 571 -21.57 11.25 -1.41
CA ALA A 571 -22.16 12.57 -1.59
C ALA A 571 -21.06 13.60 -1.86
N GLU A 572 -21.28 14.47 -2.82
CA GLU A 572 -20.36 15.51 -3.23
C GLU A 572 -21.05 16.86 -3.25
N ILE A 573 -20.37 17.89 -2.76
CA ILE A 573 -20.71 19.29 -2.97
C ILE A 573 -19.51 20.00 -3.58
N ALA A 574 -19.75 20.81 -4.62
CA ALA A 574 -18.71 21.51 -5.32
C ALA A 574 -19.18 22.92 -5.71
N GLY A 575 -18.38 23.90 -5.44
CA GLY A 575 -18.61 25.29 -5.83
C GLY A 575 -17.40 25.87 -6.54
N GLU A 576 -17.62 26.56 -7.67
CA GLU A 576 -16.57 27.18 -8.45
C GLU A 576 -17.02 28.55 -8.94
N TRP A 577 -16.12 29.51 -8.88
CA TRP A 577 -16.36 30.89 -9.28
C TRP A 577 -15.18 31.42 -10.09
N HIS A 578 -15.49 32.04 -11.24
CA HIS A 578 -14.57 32.79 -12.06
C HIS A 578 -15.06 34.24 -12.13
N ALA A 579 -14.16 35.20 -11.92
CA ALA A 579 -14.49 36.60 -12.13
C ALA A 579 -14.53 36.87 -13.63
N SER A 580 -15.62 37.45 -14.09
CA SER A 580 -15.87 37.77 -15.51
C SER A 580 -15.88 39.29 -15.81
N ALA A 581 -16.39 40.08 -14.89
CA ALA A 581 -16.50 41.53 -15.10
C ALA A 581 -15.15 42.23 -14.85
N GLY A 582 -14.59 42.87 -15.89
CA GLY A 582 -13.34 43.65 -15.84
C GLY A 582 -12.06 42.79 -15.83
N TYR A 583 -12.17 41.49 -16.09
CA TYR A 583 -11.04 40.57 -16.16
C TYR A 583 -10.95 39.92 -17.54
N ASN A 584 -9.73 39.78 -18.05
CA ASN A 584 -9.44 39.25 -19.38
C ASN A 584 -8.73 37.90 -19.36
N TYR A 585 -8.30 37.41 -18.19
CA TYR A 585 -7.71 36.12 -18.06
C TYR A 585 -8.63 35.17 -17.27
N ARG A 586 -8.91 34.01 -17.87
CA ARG A 586 -9.70 32.95 -17.23
C ARG A 586 -8.81 31.78 -16.84
N PHE A 587 -8.69 31.54 -15.55
CA PHE A 587 -8.05 30.31 -15.04
C PHE A 587 -8.87 29.07 -15.44
N ALA A 588 -8.20 27.95 -15.67
CA ALA A 588 -8.87 26.68 -15.97
C ALA A 588 -9.76 26.24 -14.81
N SER A 589 -10.89 25.61 -15.13
CA SER A 589 -11.76 24.99 -14.12
C SER A 589 -10.98 23.90 -13.33
N ALA A 590 -11.07 23.96 -12.00
CA ALA A 590 -10.42 23.03 -11.09
C ALA A 590 -11.31 21.84 -10.73
N LEU A 591 -12.62 21.92 -10.95
CA LEU A 591 -13.59 20.93 -10.53
C LEU A 591 -14.19 20.16 -11.70
N PRO A 592 -14.58 18.87 -11.50
CA PRO A 592 -15.30 18.13 -12.51
C PRO A 592 -16.64 18.77 -12.86
N PHE A 593 -16.96 18.81 -14.14
CA PHE A 593 -18.25 19.31 -14.62
C PHE A 593 -19.38 18.32 -14.37
N VAL A 594 -20.61 18.70 -14.70
CA VAL A 594 -21.82 17.86 -14.52
C VAL A 594 -21.71 16.64 -15.43
N LYS A 595 -21.82 15.43 -14.87
CA LYS A 595 -21.77 14.18 -15.64
C LYS A 595 -22.85 14.16 -16.73
N GLY A 596 -22.48 13.73 -17.94
CA GLY A 596 -23.36 13.65 -19.10
C GLY A 596 -23.48 14.93 -19.92
N TYR A 597 -22.97 16.04 -19.44
CA TYR A 597 -22.91 17.29 -20.20
C TYR A 597 -21.48 17.56 -20.67
N GLU A 598 -21.35 18.15 -21.86
CA GLU A 598 -20.07 18.68 -22.33
C GLU A 598 -19.71 19.93 -21.55
N TYR A 599 -18.41 20.12 -21.31
CA TYR A 599 -17.92 21.31 -20.62
C TYR A 599 -18.13 22.55 -21.49
N PHE A 600 -18.62 23.60 -20.87
CA PHE A 600 -18.63 24.96 -21.40
C PHE A 600 -18.29 25.98 -20.31
N ASP A 601 -17.89 27.15 -20.68
CA ASP A 601 -17.50 28.20 -19.75
C ASP A 601 -18.68 28.74 -18.95
N PHE A 602 -18.44 29.00 -17.66
CA PHE A 602 -19.43 29.53 -16.71
C PHE A 602 -18.78 30.53 -15.74
N GLU A 603 -19.55 31.49 -15.24
CA GLU A 603 -19.06 32.41 -14.20
C GLU A 603 -19.08 31.76 -12.82
N ARG A 604 -20.11 31.01 -12.52
CA ARG A 604 -20.30 30.33 -11.23
C ARG A 604 -20.96 28.99 -11.45
N MET A 605 -20.55 28.03 -10.63
CA MET A 605 -21.17 26.71 -10.54
C MET A 605 -21.33 26.33 -9.08
N LEU A 606 -22.52 25.91 -8.68
CA LEU A 606 -22.75 25.17 -7.45
C LEU A 606 -23.32 23.80 -7.84
N ARG A 607 -22.64 22.74 -7.51
CA ARG A 607 -23.02 21.36 -7.87
C ARG A 607 -23.18 20.49 -6.63
N VAL A 608 -24.21 19.66 -6.62
CA VAL A 608 -24.41 18.56 -5.67
C VAL A 608 -24.45 17.27 -6.46
N GLY A 609 -23.68 16.28 -6.03
CA GLY A 609 -23.63 14.96 -6.63
C GLY A 609 -23.91 13.87 -5.59
N LEU A 610 -24.70 12.87 -5.99
CA LEU A 610 -24.86 11.63 -5.24
C LEU A 610 -24.46 10.47 -6.17
N PHE A 611 -23.77 9.49 -5.63
CA PHE A 611 -23.44 8.29 -6.40
C PHE A 611 -23.50 7.04 -5.53
N TYR A 612 -23.92 5.94 -6.16
CA TYR A 612 -23.95 4.61 -5.55
C TYR A 612 -23.18 3.65 -6.44
N ALA A 613 -22.06 3.18 -5.94
CA ALA A 613 -21.14 2.33 -6.68
C ALA A 613 -21.13 0.90 -6.12
N PHE A 614 -21.11 -0.09 -7.02
CA PHE A 614 -21.07 -1.49 -6.65
C PHE A 614 -20.39 -2.36 -7.71
N PRO A 615 -19.70 -3.45 -7.31
CA PRO A 615 -19.17 -4.43 -8.24
C PRO A 615 -20.33 -5.30 -8.78
N ILE A 616 -20.32 -5.55 -10.10
CA ILE A 616 -21.26 -6.46 -10.76
C ILE A 616 -20.68 -7.87 -10.79
N ALA A 617 -19.41 -7.98 -11.20
CA ALA A 617 -18.75 -9.27 -11.38
C ALA A 617 -17.22 -9.12 -11.27
N TYR A 618 -16.58 -10.23 -10.96
CA TYR A 618 -15.13 -10.41 -11.01
C TYR A 618 -14.83 -11.50 -12.06
N PRO A 619 -14.72 -11.14 -13.35
CA PRO A 619 -14.60 -12.12 -14.43
C PRO A 619 -13.38 -13.02 -14.31
N ASP A 620 -12.27 -12.49 -13.77
CA ASP A 620 -10.98 -13.20 -13.69
C ASP A 620 -10.62 -13.87 -15.01
N TRP A 621 -10.78 -13.13 -16.09
CA TRP A 621 -10.67 -13.64 -17.46
C TRP A 621 -9.52 -12.95 -18.19
N ALA A 622 -8.70 -13.74 -18.90
CA ALA A 622 -7.60 -13.25 -19.68
C ALA A 622 -7.72 -13.58 -21.16
N LEU A 623 -7.56 -12.57 -22.02
CA LEU A 623 -7.36 -12.73 -23.45
C LEU A 623 -5.85 -12.82 -23.75
N GLY A 624 -5.27 -13.98 -23.51
CA GLY A 624 -3.83 -14.18 -23.65
C GLY A 624 -3.04 -13.17 -22.79
N PRO A 625 -1.92 -12.65 -23.30
CA PRO A 625 -1.13 -11.65 -22.59
C PRO A 625 -1.63 -10.21 -22.81
N PHE A 626 -2.66 -10.01 -23.63
CA PHE A 626 -3.07 -8.68 -24.07
C PHE A 626 -3.97 -7.97 -23.07
N LEU A 627 -4.94 -8.70 -22.49
CA LEU A 627 -5.93 -8.13 -21.59
C LEU A 627 -6.28 -9.12 -20.49
N TYR A 628 -6.31 -8.62 -19.25
CA TYR A 628 -6.87 -9.33 -18.10
C TYR A 628 -8.04 -8.52 -17.53
N ALA A 629 -9.26 -9.03 -17.65
CA ALA A 629 -10.46 -8.41 -17.13
C ALA A 629 -10.59 -8.72 -15.63
N LYS A 630 -10.38 -7.71 -14.80
CA LYS A 630 -10.32 -7.81 -13.34
C LYS A 630 -11.69 -7.69 -12.68
N ARG A 631 -12.44 -6.66 -13.05
CA ARG A 631 -13.70 -6.31 -12.39
C ARG A 631 -14.63 -5.54 -13.30
N LEU A 632 -15.91 -5.92 -13.33
CA LEU A 632 -17.00 -5.13 -13.90
C LEU A 632 -17.73 -4.43 -12.76
N ARG A 633 -17.88 -3.11 -12.83
CA ARG A 633 -18.54 -2.29 -11.81
C ARG A 633 -19.54 -1.32 -12.41
N ALA A 634 -20.53 -0.97 -11.60
CA ALA A 634 -21.53 0.03 -11.92
C ALA A 634 -21.49 1.17 -10.92
N GLU A 635 -21.86 2.36 -11.38
CA GLU A 635 -22.09 3.54 -10.55
C GLU A 635 -23.36 4.24 -11.03
N VAL A 636 -24.42 4.21 -10.23
CA VAL A 636 -25.60 5.03 -10.43
C VAL A 636 -25.33 6.40 -9.85
N PHE A 637 -25.62 7.45 -10.59
CA PHE A 637 -25.35 8.81 -10.13
C PHE A 637 -26.52 9.77 -10.36
N TYR A 638 -26.57 10.79 -9.52
CA TYR A 638 -27.40 11.98 -9.69
C TYR A 638 -26.53 13.21 -9.52
N ASN A 639 -26.59 14.13 -10.47
CA ASN A 639 -25.92 15.44 -10.39
C ASN A 639 -26.96 16.55 -10.59
N HIS A 640 -26.87 17.56 -9.74
CA HIS A 640 -27.61 18.82 -9.89
C HIS A 640 -26.63 19.97 -9.78
N ALA A 641 -26.62 20.86 -10.76
CA ALA A 641 -25.81 22.07 -10.74
C ALA A 641 -26.65 23.29 -11.09
N ALA A 642 -26.39 24.38 -10.37
CA ALA A 642 -26.82 25.72 -10.72
C ALA A 642 -25.63 26.48 -11.28
N LEU A 643 -25.66 26.81 -12.57
CA LEU A 643 -24.64 27.57 -13.25
C LEU A 643 -25.13 29.00 -13.51
N ARG A 644 -24.18 29.93 -13.56
CA ARG A 644 -24.41 31.28 -14.09
C ARG A 644 -23.52 31.44 -15.32
N VAL A 645 -24.18 31.73 -16.45
CA VAL A 645 -23.57 31.94 -17.76
C VAL A 645 -24.16 33.21 -18.36
N ASP A 646 -23.32 34.18 -18.75
CA ASP A 646 -23.75 35.44 -19.33
C ASP A 646 -24.89 36.13 -18.53
N SER A 647 -24.70 36.15 -17.20
CA SER A 647 -25.68 36.72 -16.24
C SER A 647 -27.01 35.95 -16.14
N GLN A 648 -27.18 34.84 -16.84
CA GLN A 648 -28.37 33.95 -16.77
C GLN A 648 -28.11 32.73 -15.85
N ASN A 649 -29.13 32.30 -15.13
CA ASN A 649 -29.08 31.10 -14.35
C ASN A 649 -29.48 29.87 -15.19
N LEU A 650 -28.57 28.91 -15.28
CA LEU A 650 -28.78 27.66 -16.02
C LEU A 650 -28.71 26.46 -15.06
N PRO A 651 -29.86 25.84 -14.72
CA PRO A 651 -29.86 24.63 -13.95
C PRO A 651 -29.58 23.41 -14.83
N LEU A 652 -28.55 22.63 -14.51
CA LEU A 652 -28.27 21.35 -15.15
C LEU A 652 -28.56 20.21 -14.18
N ARG A 653 -29.26 19.19 -14.66
CA ARG A 653 -29.55 17.97 -13.89
C ARG A 653 -29.29 16.76 -14.75
N ALA A 654 -28.63 15.76 -14.17
CA ALA A 654 -28.44 14.47 -14.82
C ALA A 654 -28.62 13.32 -13.82
N VAL A 655 -29.24 12.26 -14.27
CA VAL A 655 -29.29 10.97 -13.62
C VAL A 655 -28.78 9.93 -14.59
N GLY A 656 -27.97 8.99 -14.14
CA GLY A 656 -27.37 8.05 -15.07
C GLY A 656 -26.68 6.87 -14.41
N LEU A 657 -26.09 6.07 -15.28
CA LEU A 657 -25.38 4.84 -14.96
C LEU A 657 -24.03 4.84 -15.70
N ASP A 658 -22.95 4.66 -14.95
CA ASP A 658 -21.62 4.37 -15.48
C ASP A 658 -21.39 2.86 -15.34
N LEU A 659 -21.13 2.16 -16.46
CA LEU A 659 -20.68 0.77 -16.49
C LEU A 659 -19.22 0.74 -16.88
N ASN A 660 -18.35 0.24 -15.99
CA ASN A 660 -16.90 0.27 -16.16
C ASN A 660 -16.30 -1.13 -16.03
N LEU A 661 -15.37 -1.45 -16.90
CA LEU A 661 -14.51 -2.60 -16.83
C LEU A 661 -13.11 -2.15 -16.36
N ASP A 662 -12.65 -2.68 -15.23
CA ASP A 662 -11.27 -2.52 -14.76
C ASP A 662 -10.44 -3.68 -15.31
N TYR A 663 -9.31 -3.38 -15.93
CA TYR A 663 -8.48 -4.38 -16.60
C TYR A 663 -7.00 -4.01 -16.62
N HIS A 664 -6.13 -5.01 -16.87
CA HIS A 664 -4.71 -4.82 -17.11
C HIS A 664 -4.38 -5.13 -18.57
N LEU A 665 -3.46 -4.38 -19.14
CA LEU A 665 -2.98 -4.59 -20.51
C LEU A 665 -1.56 -5.16 -20.52
N LEU A 666 -1.25 -5.97 -21.53
CA LEU A 666 0.08 -6.48 -21.85
C LEU A 666 0.75 -7.22 -20.65
N SER A 667 -0.03 -7.82 -19.76
CA SER A 667 0.45 -8.48 -18.55
C SER A 667 1.25 -7.55 -17.62
N ILE A 668 0.90 -6.26 -17.57
CA ILE A 668 1.47 -5.26 -16.65
C ILE A 668 0.51 -5.09 -15.48
N PRO A 669 0.67 -5.84 -14.37
CA PRO A 669 -0.28 -5.80 -13.24
C PRO A 669 -0.20 -4.52 -12.42
N GLN A 670 0.87 -3.75 -12.56
CA GLN A 670 1.10 -2.49 -11.83
C GLN A 670 0.17 -1.39 -12.32
N ILE A 671 -0.30 -1.45 -13.58
CA ILE A 671 -1.17 -0.43 -14.17
C ILE A 671 -2.55 -1.02 -14.36
N SER A 672 -3.54 -0.48 -13.67
CA SER A 672 -4.95 -0.81 -13.86
C SER A 672 -5.62 0.25 -14.74
N PHE A 673 -6.26 -0.21 -15.80
CA PHE A 673 -7.03 0.64 -16.70
C PHE A 673 -8.52 0.50 -16.40
N GLY A 674 -9.27 1.57 -16.62
CA GLY A 674 -10.72 1.56 -16.55
C GLY A 674 -11.31 2.14 -17.82
N SER A 675 -12.21 1.42 -18.46
CA SER A 675 -12.99 1.91 -19.60
C SER A 675 -14.44 1.51 -19.45
N GLY A 676 -15.33 2.31 -20.01
CA GLY A 676 -16.74 2.03 -19.81
C GLY A 676 -17.68 2.86 -20.68
N ILE A 677 -18.92 2.80 -20.31
CA ILE A 677 -20.02 3.52 -20.97
C ILE A 677 -20.78 4.27 -19.87
N ARG A 678 -21.02 5.55 -20.10
CA ARG A 678 -21.97 6.37 -19.34
C ARG A 678 -23.26 6.51 -20.13
N ILE A 679 -24.36 6.24 -19.48
CA ILE A 679 -25.71 6.49 -19.97
C ILE A 679 -26.32 7.52 -19.04
N ALA A 680 -26.60 8.72 -19.51
CA ALA A 680 -27.12 9.82 -18.69
C ALA A 680 -28.38 10.42 -19.31
N TYR A 681 -29.47 10.51 -18.54
CA TYR A 681 -30.60 11.34 -18.89
C TYR A 681 -30.33 12.79 -18.49
N ARG A 682 -30.31 13.70 -19.47
CA ARG A 682 -30.07 15.13 -19.31
C ARG A 682 -31.38 15.88 -19.23
N HIS A 683 -31.67 16.42 -18.07
CA HIS A 683 -33.00 17.02 -17.83
C HIS A 683 -33.24 18.32 -18.60
N ALA A 684 -32.19 19.14 -18.82
CA ALA A 684 -32.27 20.38 -19.56
C ALA A 684 -32.54 20.13 -21.05
N GLU A 685 -31.95 19.12 -21.63
CA GLU A 685 -32.05 18.76 -23.05
C GLU A 685 -33.15 17.72 -23.32
N LYS A 686 -33.68 17.09 -22.24
CA LYS A 686 -34.74 16.05 -22.29
C LYS A 686 -34.35 14.84 -23.16
N ASP A 687 -33.06 14.48 -23.14
CA ASP A 687 -32.55 13.38 -23.96
C ASP A 687 -31.70 12.41 -23.13
N ILE A 688 -31.37 11.27 -23.76
CA ILE A 688 -30.42 10.29 -23.23
C ILE A 688 -29.11 10.46 -23.98
N HIS A 689 -28.07 10.83 -23.26
CA HIS A 689 -26.71 10.95 -23.78
C HIS A 689 -25.89 9.72 -23.43
N ILE A 690 -25.23 9.11 -24.43
CA ILE A 690 -24.33 7.98 -24.27
C ILE A 690 -22.91 8.44 -24.53
N GLN A 691 -22.03 8.25 -23.55
CA GLN A 691 -20.64 8.65 -23.62
C GLN A 691 -19.74 7.43 -23.39
N LEU A 692 -18.72 7.27 -24.23
CA LEU A 692 -17.66 6.31 -23.99
C LEU A 692 -16.65 6.89 -22.98
N LEU A 693 -16.36 6.12 -21.95
CA LEU A 693 -15.37 6.47 -20.93
C LEU A 693 -14.07 5.74 -21.25
N PHE A 694 -13.07 6.49 -21.69
CA PHE A 694 -11.75 5.93 -22.03
C PHE A 694 -10.71 6.27 -20.96
N PHE A 695 -9.96 5.25 -20.55
CA PHE A 695 -8.74 5.31 -19.77
C PHE A 695 -8.76 6.20 -18.51
N GLY A 696 -9.36 5.67 -17.44
CA GLY A 696 -8.89 6.02 -16.10
C GLY A 696 -7.65 5.17 -15.77
N PHE A 697 -6.50 5.80 -15.47
CA PHE A 697 -5.37 5.07 -14.91
C PHE A 697 -5.48 5.06 -13.38
N THR A 698 -5.24 3.89 -12.78
CA THR A 698 -4.95 3.82 -11.33
C THR A 698 -3.59 3.11 -11.21
N LEU A 699 -2.60 3.83 -10.70
CA LEU A 699 -1.28 3.31 -10.36
C LEU A 699 -1.32 2.64 -9.00
#